data_1fe31b0efa212dc0fe2f7102a0b369c4
#
_entry.id   1fe31b0efa212dc0fe2f7102a0b369c4
#
_cell.length_a   1.000
_cell.length_b   1.000
_cell.length_c   1.000
_cell.angle_alpha   90.00
_cell.angle_beta   90.00
_cell.angle_gamma   90.00
#
_symmetry.space_group_name_H-M   'P 1'
#
loop_
_entity.id
_entity.type
_entity.pdbx_description
1 polymer ?
#
loop_
_entity_poly.entity_id
_entity_poly.type
_entity_poly.pdbx_seq_one_letter_code
_entity_poly.pdbx_strand_id
1 'polypeptide(L)'
;MVRLALAQLRFRPGRSAVLLVVLIATVACFALVGASAKTEQVTVRGTLQANSRAAYDLLVRPAGSASAAERRGDLVSSTAMSSLDGGITLAQWRKIEQIPGVYAAAPVAVVGYDYLEFDVTVQVPNPTQGQSQVLYRLAPAFVSENGLTKVPAEDEYVYTTRSALAAPLNQPDPEITQRDGSMLAICQLGDSAAATSEIEPACGSTSRQDGWNAASAANPHATGRELPTGTYKIAWYFPFLVEAIDPAQEAKLVGLDHAITSGEYFSESAGPVSYSAAKPDAQTRKIGGCAWAFDGEAEPGTRCQWTSVPVLAADVSPMQEALQVTEYRMPQSTAAMIGKGATADTLATTLPGIAPAARTGTVTVTAQQVFSQLLAQLAGQDLANSTVGGNATGANDFETLMTASPIRYASRDGAQVPLVVPPDQVVSDSEFLAPYSTVPLQDVFPDLTDTAVRGLVEHDRPSQPEVPKPPPNINGWLNAPQLNLVGTFNPGQVSDGSSALSAVPMQTYFPDTASAADAASARALGGEPLRPNGNTAGLLSVSPSLLTTISSLPELENADSFQYVDRAHGIDTAAPISVIRVKLAGQVGLDAASQARLRLVAEEIYQRTGLQVDITEGSSPAAVTVTDPAGQYGRPQLQLAEMWSRKGAAEFISSAIDQKTRLLMLLVLILGAVFTASAVAASVRTRRPELAVLACTGWPRRSLAGLILTECAILGCAAGIIGAALAAGLAPLAGARFGLETYLALAVTAFGLTCLAGLYPALTAARAHPGAATASVPGGGRYRKLRVGSLAGLAVVNVLRVPGRSVLAAAGVALAVAGLTLLSVLTLAFHGEAAGTLLGQAIIVQVHAADYAAAATCAVLGLALAADIHYTATRDRAGEHALLRATGWTDADLTRLGADETAITAIAGAIAGCALPVLGVWLAVGVAPVGAIGAAVGIGAAGVALTMLASLAPARRLMRTPPARHLAEA
;
A
#
# COMPACT_ATOMS: atom_id res chain seq x y z
N MET A 1 -28.86 -22.32 -57.07
CA MET A 1 -28.88 -21.51 -55.80
C MET A 1 -28.05 -20.24 -55.94
N VAL A 2 -26.72 -20.34 -56.11
CA VAL A 2 -25.81 -19.18 -56.10
C VAL A 2 -26.16 -18.16 -57.22
N ARG A 3 -26.41 -18.59 -58.44
CA ARG A 3 -26.81 -17.68 -59.56
C ARG A 3 -28.11 -16.97 -59.31
N LEU A 4 -29.08 -17.61 -58.65
CA LEU A 4 -30.36 -16.99 -58.29
C LEU A 4 -30.19 -16.00 -57.16
N ALA A 5 -29.38 -16.33 -56.12
CA ALA A 5 -29.06 -15.42 -55.01
C ALA A 5 -28.34 -14.17 -55.50
N LEU A 6 -27.35 -14.31 -56.40
CA LEU A 6 -26.64 -13.18 -57.01
C LEU A 6 -27.59 -12.28 -57.86
N ALA A 7 -28.46 -12.88 -58.63
CA ALA A 7 -29.47 -12.13 -59.39
C ALA A 7 -30.38 -11.31 -58.47
N GLN A 8 -30.84 -11.91 -57.38
CA GLN A 8 -31.70 -11.24 -56.42
C GLN A 8 -31.01 -10.11 -55.69
N LEU A 9 -29.74 -10.27 -55.29
CA LEU A 9 -28.93 -9.20 -54.69
C LEU A 9 -28.76 -8.02 -55.67
N ARG A 10 -28.60 -8.30 -56.97
CA ARG A 10 -28.46 -7.27 -58.02
C ARG A 10 -29.76 -6.52 -58.35
N PHE A 11 -30.91 -7.16 -58.23
CA PHE A 11 -32.21 -6.53 -58.52
C PHE A 11 -32.71 -5.61 -57.38
N ARG A 12 -32.12 -5.71 -56.17
CA ARG A 12 -32.47 -4.87 -55.02
C ARG A 12 -31.24 -4.19 -54.40
N PRO A 13 -30.53 -3.31 -55.16
CA PRO A 13 -29.20 -2.82 -54.76
C PRO A 13 -29.23 -1.99 -53.47
N GLY A 14 -30.25 -1.20 -53.22
CA GLY A 14 -30.29 -0.33 -52.05
C GLY A 14 -30.27 -1.08 -50.72
N ARG A 15 -31.05 -2.16 -50.58
CA ARG A 15 -31.07 -2.96 -49.37
C ARG A 15 -29.83 -3.83 -49.15
N SER A 16 -29.37 -4.42 -50.23
CA SER A 16 -28.14 -5.22 -50.21
C SER A 16 -26.94 -4.36 -49.88
N ALA A 17 -26.91 -3.11 -50.38
CA ALA A 17 -25.86 -2.15 -50.06
C ALA A 17 -25.87 -1.73 -48.59
N VAL A 18 -27.04 -1.43 -47.99
CA VAL A 18 -27.16 -1.10 -46.57
C VAL A 18 -26.68 -2.24 -45.69
N LEU A 19 -27.13 -3.47 -45.96
CA LEU A 19 -26.67 -4.67 -45.26
C LEU A 19 -25.15 -4.84 -45.37
N LEU A 20 -24.62 -4.70 -46.58
CA LEU A 20 -23.19 -4.84 -46.82
C LEU A 20 -22.40 -3.78 -46.09
N VAL A 21 -22.82 -2.50 -46.08
CA VAL A 21 -22.16 -1.40 -45.37
C VAL A 21 -22.15 -1.65 -43.85
N VAL A 22 -23.28 -2.10 -43.29
CA VAL A 22 -23.34 -2.39 -41.84
C VAL A 22 -22.42 -3.55 -41.47
N LEU A 23 -22.41 -4.62 -42.28
CA LEU A 23 -21.52 -5.75 -42.05
C LEU A 23 -20.05 -5.36 -42.17
N ILE A 24 -19.69 -4.55 -43.18
CA ILE A 24 -18.32 -4.02 -43.33
C ILE A 24 -17.94 -3.18 -42.11
N ALA A 25 -18.82 -2.28 -41.67
CA ALA A 25 -18.58 -1.45 -40.48
C ALA A 25 -18.41 -2.30 -39.22
N THR A 26 -19.25 -3.33 -39.05
CA THR A 26 -19.14 -4.26 -37.92
C THR A 26 -17.82 -5.02 -37.92
N VAL A 27 -17.41 -5.56 -39.09
CA VAL A 27 -16.17 -6.32 -39.23
C VAL A 27 -14.95 -5.43 -39.09
N ALA A 28 -14.95 -4.25 -39.70
CA ALA A 28 -13.84 -3.29 -39.55
C ALA A 28 -13.68 -2.81 -38.10
N CYS A 29 -14.79 -2.52 -37.44
CA CYS A 29 -14.78 -2.11 -36.04
C CYS A 29 -14.27 -3.25 -35.10
N PHE A 30 -14.77 -4.47 -35.29
CA PHE A 30 -14.30 -5.65 -34.57
C PHE A 30 -12.80 -5.88 -34.76
N ALA A 31 -12.31 -5.71 -35.98
CA ALA A 31 -10.89 -5.81 -36.29
C ALA A 31 -10.05 -4.74 -35.60
N LEU A 32 -10.50 -3.49 -35.65
CA LEU A 32 -9.78 -2.36 -35.02
C LEU A 32 -9.73 -2.50 -33.51
N VAL A 33 -10.83 -2.88 -32.85
CA VAL A 33 -10.84 -3.16 -31.42
C VAL A 33 -9.90 -4.29 -31.05
N GLY A 34 -9.92 -5.40 -31.85
CA GLY A 34 -9.03 -6.52 -31.62
C GLY A 34 -7.55 -6.19 -31.79
N ALA A 35 -7.23 -5.29 -32.72
CA ALA A 35 -5.88 -4.83 -32.95
C ALA A 35 -5.38 -3.88 -31.86
N SER A 36 -6.19 -2.88 -31.54
CA SER A 36 -5.93 -1.95 -30.45
C SER A 36 -5.70 -2.70 -29.15
N ALA A 37 -6.53 -3.69 -28.87
CA ALA A 37 -6.40 -4.55 -27.71
C ALA A 37 -5.09 -5.33 -27.66
N LYS A 38 -4.65 -5.90 -28.78
CA LYS A 38 -3.35 -6.60 -28.84
C LYS A 38 -2.19 -5.63 -28.58
N THR A 39 -2.25 -4.42 -29.14
CA THR A 39 -1.23 -3.40 -28.93
C THR A 39 -1.23 -2.93 -27.48
N GLU A 40 -2.41 -2.67 -26.92
CA GLU A 40 -2.58 -2.32 -25.50
C GLU A 40 -2.05 -3.42 -24.57
N GLN A 41 -2.42 -4.68 -24.84
CA GLN A 41 -1.91 -5.83 -24.07
C GLN A 41 -0.38 -5.95 -24.12
N VAL A 42 0.24 -5.76 -25.28
CA VAL A 42 1.70 -5.82 -25.42
C VAL A 42 2.36 -4.68 -24.65
N THR A 43 1.84 -3.45 -24.78
CA THR A 43 2.39 -2.27 -24.09
C THR A 43 2.20 -2.40 -22.58
N VAL A 44 0.99 -2.72 -22.14
CA VAL A 44 0.69 -2.85 -20.70
C VAL A 44 1.40 -4.04 -20.09
N ARG A 45 1.41 -5.20 -20.77
CA ARG A 45 2.19 -6.36 -20.29
C ARG A 45 3.68 -6.06 -20.26
N GLY A 46 4.21 -5.32 -21.22
CA GLY A 46 5.59 -4.87 -21.19
C GLY A 46 5.87 -3.97 -19.99
N THR A 47 5.01 -2.98 -19.72
CA THR A 47 5.13 -2.09 -18.56
C THR A 47 4.92 -2.86 -17.26
N LEU A 48 3.93 -3.76 -17.19
CA LEU A 48 3.72 -4.63 -16.05
C LEU A 48 4.93 -5.53 -15.79
N GLN A 49 5.46 -6.22 -16.81
CA GLN A 49 6.64 -7.08 -16.68
C GLN A 49 7.89 -6.32 -16.25
N ALA A 50 8.04 -5.08 -16.72
CA ALA A 50 9.16 -4.23 -16.32
C ALA A 50 9.03 -3.71 -14.88
N ASN A 51 7.81 -3.59 -14.34
CA ASN A 51 7.54 -2.91 -13.07
C ASN A 51 6.77 -3.75 -12.06
N SER A 52 6.44 -5.01 -12.32
CA SER A 52 5.76 -5.89 -11.35
C SER A 52 6.70 -6.65 -10.44
N ARG A 53 8.00 -6.54 -10.66
CA ARG A 53 9.00 -7.31 -9.94
C ARG A 53 9.14 -6.78 -8.52
N ALA A 54 8.81 -7.60 -7.55
CA ALA A 54 9.03 -7.34 -6.14
C ALA A 54 10.43 -7.79 -5.69
N ALA A 55 10.90 -7.28 -4.56
CA ALA A 55 12.15 -7.71 -3.94
C ALA A 55 12.14 -9.21 -3.62
N TYR A 56 10.98 -9.70 -3.18
CA TYR A 56 10.71 -11.12 -2.91
C TYR A 56 9.32 -11.49 -3.45
N ASP A 57 9.15 -12.75 -3.82
CA ASP A 57 7.93 -13.24 -4.48
C ASP A 57 6.84 -13.62 -3.47
N LEU A 58 7.26 -14.11 -2.26
CA LEU A 58 6.37 -14.52 -1.18
C LEU A 58 6.87 -13.97 0.16
N LEU A 59 5.94 -13.48 0.98
CA LEU A 59 6.17 -13.14 2.39
C LEU A 59 5.53 -14.22 3.26
N VAL A 60 6.34 -14.89 4.07
CA VAL A 60 5.88 -15.92 5.00
C VAL A 60 5.88 -15.34 6.41
N ARG A 61 4.76 -15.44 7.09
CA ARG A 61 4.52 -14.90 8.43
C ARG A 61 3.89 -15.93 9.35
N PRO A 62 3.95 -15.77 10.68
CA PRO A 62 3.21 -16.61 11.62
C PRO A 62 1.72 -16.64 11.30
N ALA A 63 1.07 -17.78 11.55
CA ALA A 63 -0.35 -17.93 11.27
C ALA A 63 -1.19 -16.91 12.07
N GLY A 64 -2.05 -16.17 11.36
CA GLY A 64 -2.94 -15.20 11.99
C GLY A 64 -2.33 -13.82 12.28
N SER A 65 -1.07 -13.58 11.91
CA SER A 65 -0.38 -12.29 12.11
C SER A 65 -0.96 -11.13 11.28
N ALA A 66 -1.58 -11.43 10.13
CA ALA A 66 -2.20 -10.37 9.33
C ALA A 66 -3.34 -9.67 10.09
N SER A 67 -3.34 -8.36 10.09
CA SER A 67 -4.39 -7.54 10.68
C SER A 67 -5.74 -7.68 9.96
N ALA A 68 -6.82 -7.27 10.61
CA ALA A 68 -8.14 -7.26 9.97
C ALA A 68 -8.21 -6.26 8.78
N ALA A 69 -7.42 -5.18 8.82
CA ALA A 69 -7.32 -4.21 7.74
C ALA A 69 -6.63 -4.81 6.52
N GLU A 70 -5.51 -5.52 6.71
CA GLU A 70 -4.79 -6.22 5.65
C GLU A 70 -5.68 -7.27 4.96
N ARG A 71 -6.38 -8.10 5.75
CA ARG A 71 -7.27 -9.15 5.19
C ARG A 71 -8.44 -8.58 4.38
N ARG A 72 -9.03 -7.45 4.81
CA ARG A 72 -10.16 -6.84 4.09
C ARG A 72 -9.74 -6.17 2.78
N GLY A 73 -8.53 -5.62 2.73
CA GLY A 73 -8.02 -4.87 1.58
C GLY A 73 -7.14 -5.68 0.63
N ASP A 74 -6.87 -6.96 0.91
CA ASP A 74 -5.81 -7.73 0.25
C ASP A 74 -4.47 -6.99 0.26
N LEU A 75 -4.13 -6.43 1.42
CA LEU A 75 -2.98 -5.59 1.65
C LEU A 75 -1.92 -6.31 2.50
N VAL A 76 -0.69 -5.82 2.43
CA VAL A 76 0.37 -6.07 3.40
C VAL A 76 0.77 -4.71 3.97
N SER A 77 0.70 -4.57 5.29
CA SER A 77 1.03 -3.31 5.97
C SER A 77 2.49 -2.92 5.74
N SER A 78 2.78 -1.63 5.74
CA SER A 78 4.16 -1.13 5.77
C SER A 78 4.93 -1.66 6.98
N THR A 79 4.25 -1.86 8.11
CA THR A 79 4.83 -2.36 9.37
C THR A 79 4.76 -3.89 9.51
N ALA A 80 4.47 -4.63 8.45
CA ALA A 80 4.22 -6.08 8.52
C ALA A 80 5.43 -6.90 9.00
N MET A 81 6.63 -6.37 8.93
CA MET A 81 7.87 -7.06 9.33
C MET A 81 8.34 -6.66 10.73
N SER A 82 8.31 -5.37 11.06
CA SER A 82 8.85 -4.81 12.29
C SER A 82 7.96 -4.98 13.55
N SER A 83 6.79 -5.59 13.39
CA SER A 83 5.83 -5.75 14.48
C SER A 83 5.63 -7.21 14.93
N LEU A 84 6.55 -8.09 14.58
CA LEU A 84 6.44 -9.51 14.85
C LEU A 84 7.66 -9.99 15.63
N ASP A 85 7.48 -10.27 16.90
CA ASP A 85 8.52 -10.82 17.75
C ASP A 85 8.50 -12.36 17.65
N GLY A 86 9.13 -12.91 16.60
CA GLY A 86 9.20 -14.35 16.38
C GLY A 86 7.89 -14.98 15.86
N GLY A 87 7.75 -16.27 16.10
CA GLY A 87 6.59 -17.11 15.72
C GLY A 87 6.87 -18.13 14.61
N ILE A 88 8.10 -18.15 14.04
CA ILE A 88 8.55 -19.16 13.07
C ILE A 88 9.80 -19.85 13.60
N THR A 89 9.77 -21.17 13.62
CA THR A 89 10.90 -21.99 14.10
C THR A 89 12.01 -22.10 13.04
N LEU A 90 13.24 -22.30 13.47
CA LEU A 90 14.36 -22.62 12.59
C LEU A 90 14.08 -23.88 11.75
N ALA A 91 13.35 -24.85 12.28
CA ALA A 91 12.96 -26.07 11.56
C ALA A 91 11.96 -25.78 10.42
N GLN A 92 11.02 -24.85 10.61
CA GLN A 92 10.10 -24.41 9.55
C GLN A 92 10.86 -23.69 8.45
N TRP A 93 11.77 -22.76 8.80
CA TRP A 93 12.62 -22.09 7.83
C TRP A 93 13.41 -23.09 6.97
N ARG A 94 14.10 -24.05 7.57
CA ARG A 94 14.86 -25.09 6.86
C ARG A 94 13.98 -25.92 5.92
N LYS A 95 12.72 -26.18 6.28
CA LYS A 95 11.76 -26.85 5.38
C LYS A 95 11.44 -26.01 4.15
N ILE A 96 11.30 -24.68 4.32
CA ILE A 96 11.03 -23.75 3.21
C ILE A 96 12.22 -23.70 2.27
N GLU A 97 13.43 -23.58 2.78
CA GLU A 97 14.67 -23.53 2.00
C GLU A 97 14.82 -24.78 1.10
N GLN A 98 14.35 -25.94 1.58
CA GLN A 98 14.43 -27.22 0.85
C GLN A 98 13.31 -27.44 -0.18
N ILE A 99 12.37 -26.50 -0.34
CA ILE A 99 11.30 -26.63 -1.35
C ILE A 99 11.86 -26.44 -2.75
N PRO A 100 11.62 -27.40 -3.68
CA PRO A 100 12.09 -27.27 -5.05
C PRO A 100 11.53 -26.00 -5.72
N GLY A 101 12.41 -25.19 -6.27
CA GLY A 101 12.03 -23.91 -6.91
C GLY A 101 12.20 -22.68 -6.04
N VAL A 102 12.53 -22.81 -4.77
CA VAL A 102 12.99 -21.71 -3.91
C VAL A 102 14.46 -21.41 -4.25
N TYR A 103 14.75 -20.14 -4.53
CA TYR A 103 16.11 -19.64 -4.77
C TYR A 103 16.73 -19.07 -3.51
N ALA A 104 15.97 -18.28 -2.77
CA ALA A 104 16.36 -17.73 -1.49
C ALA A 104 15.17 -17.77 -0.52
N ALA A 105 15.45 -18.08 0.73
CA ALA A 105 14.49 -18.03 1.83
C ALA A 105 15.17 -17.24 2.98
N ALA A 106 15.08 -15.92 2.93
CA ALA A 106 15.78 -15.02 3.82
C ALA A 106 14.94 -14.76 5.09
N PRO A 107 15.34 -15.33 6.24
CA PRO A 107 14.68 -15.12 7.51
C PRO A 107 15.07 -13.75 8.09
N VAL A 108 14.14 -13.15 8.82
CA VAL A 108 14.38 -12.00 9.70
C VAL A 108 13.83 -12.36 11.08
N ALA A 109 14.66 -12.19 12.07
CA ALA A 109 14.25 -12.29 13.47
C ALA A 109 14.44 -10.91 14.12
N VAL A 110 13.35 -10.31 14.56
CA VAL A 110 13.38 -9.07 15.33
C VAL A 110 13.83 -9.42 16.73
N VAL A 111 15.00 -8.94 17.13
CA VAL A 111 15.52 -9.16 18.50
C VAL A 111 14.89 -8.14 19.45
N GLY A 112 14.86 -6.87 19.05
CA GLY A 112 14.29 -5.79 19.85
C GLY A 112 15.15 -4.52 19.82
N TYR A 113 14.79 -3.57 20.69
CA TYR A 113 15.50 -2.31 20.84
C TYR A 113 16.50 -2.41 21.99
N ASP A 114 17.74 -2.08 21.69
CA ASP A 114 18.81 -1.83 22.66
C ASP A 114 19.02 -0.32 22.79
N TYR A 115 19.17 0.20 23.99
CA TYR A 115 19.32 1.63 24.24
C TYR A 115 20.75 1.96 24.65
N LEU A 116 21.50 2.54 23.73
CA LEU A 116 22.87 2.94 23.97
C LEU A 116 22.94 4.40 24.47
N GLU A 117 23.63 4.61 25.59
CA GLU A 117 23.82 5.94 26.16
C GLU A 117 24.84 6.74 25.37
N PHE A 118 24.48 7.97 25.04
CA PHE A 118 25.35 8.96 24.44
C PHE A 118 25.37 10.26 25.21
N ASP A 119 26.59 10.67 25.63
CA ASP A 119 26.79 11.92 26.33
C ASP A 119 26.85 13.13 25.40
N VAL A 120 25.78 13.93 25.38
CA VAL A 120 25.78 15.22 24.69
C VAL A 120 26.51 16.25 25.52
N THR A 121 27.65 16.70 25.04
CA THR A 121 28.50 17.65 25.73
C THR A 121 28.05 19.09 25.52
N VAL A 122 27.72 19.82 26.60
CA VAL A 122 27.36 21.22 26.61
C VAL A 122 28.46 22.03 27.32
N GLN A 123 28.87 23.16 26.72
CA GLN A 123 29.87 24.04 27.25
C GLN A 123 29.21 25.24 27.96
N VAL A 124 29.24 25.28 29.28
CA VAL A 124 28.73 26.43 30.02
C VAL A 124 29.85 27.45 30.34
N PRO A 125 29.60 28.74 30.20
CA PRO A 125 30.62 29.76 30.45
C PRO A 125 31.03 29.81 31.92
N ASN A 126 32.33 29.92 32.16
CA ASN A 126 32.87 30.15 33.50
C ASN A 126 32.55 31.54 34.02
N PRO A 127 32.57 31.75 35.38
CA PRO A 127 32.37 33.05 35.97
C PRO A 127 33.39 34.09 35.44
N THR A 128 32.88 35.21 34.91
CA THR A 128 33.71 36.32 34.41
C THR A 128 34.38 37.12 35.53
N GLN A 129 35.32 38.05 35.18
CA GLN A 129 35.92 38.94 36.17
C GLN A 129 34.84 39.77 36.88
N GLY A 130 34.84 39.71 38.24
CA GLY A 130 33.83 40.35 39.11
C GLY A 130 32.66 39.45 39.52
N GLN A 131 32.60 38.23 39.01
CA GLN A 131 31.67 37.21 39.45
C GLN A 131 32.39 36.11 40.24
N SER A 132 31.91 35.76 41.42
CA SER A 132 32.47 34.65 42.20
C SER A 132 31.90 33.28 41.77
N GLN A 133 30.67 33.30 41.31
CA GLN A 133 29.90 32.09 40.99
C GLN A 133 28.79 32.40 39.97
N VAL A 134 28.37 31.40 39.19
CA VAL A 134 27.25 31.47 38.26
C VAL A 134 26.47 30.14 38.28
N LEU A 135 25.18 30.23 38.14
CA LEU A 135 24.28 29.07 37.96
C LEU A 135 23.66 29.14 36.57
N TYR A 136 23.70 28.04 35.87
CA TYR A 136 23.00 27.84 34.59
C TYR A 136 21.92 26.80 34.76
N ARG A 137 20.77 27.02 34.12
CA ARG A 137 19.76 26.02 33.88
C ARG A 137 19.90 25.58 32.43
N LEU A 138 20.07 24.30 32.20
CA LEU A 138 20.04 23.64 30.89
C LEU A 138 18.65 23.02 30.74
N ALA A 139 17.94 23.41 29.69
CA ALA A 139 16.61 22.91 29.40
C ALA A 139 16.68 22.08 28.10
N PRO A 140 16.89 20.75 28.22
CA PRO A 140 16.92 19.88 27.07
C PRO A 140 15.50 19.61 26.57
N ALA A 141 15.38 19.39 25.27
CA ALA A 141 14.14 18.94 24.65
C ALA A 141 14.42 18.19 23.35
N PHE A 142 13.76 17.09 23.15
CA PHE A 142 13.77 16.34 21.90
C PHE A 142 12.82 16.97 20.89
N VAL A 143 13.32 17.27 19.71
CA VAL A 143 12.57 17.92 18.63
C VAL A 143 12.51 16.95 17.44
N SER A 144 11.31 16.52 17.11
CA SER A 144 11.06 15.53 16.06
C SER A 144 9.88 15.93 15.16
N GLU A 145 9.49 15.06 14.22
CA GLU A 145 8.31 15.21 13.38
C GLU A 145 8.29 16.55 12.63
N ASN A 146 9.41 16.90 11.99
CA ASN A 146 9.61 18.17 11.27
C ASN A 146 9.44 19.41 12.20
N GLY A 147 9.70 19.25 13.50
CA GLY A 147 9.59 20.29 14.50
C GLY A 147 8.20 20.47 15.11
N LEU A 148 7.26 19.59 14.80
CA LEU A 148 5.91 19.62 15.36
C LEU A 148 5.87 19.15 16.82
N THR A 149 6.69 18.16 17.15
CA THR A 149 6.80 17.60 18.49
C THR A 149 8.04 18.13 19.19
N LYS A 150 7.87 18.61 20.42
CA LYS A 150 8.96 19.05 21.27
C LYS A 150 8.77 18.49 22.66
N VAL A 151 9.39 17.33 22.92
CA VAL A 151 9.31 16.64 24.19
C VAL A 151 10.35 17.25 25.15
N PRO A 152 9.96 17.89 26.25
CA PRO A 152 10.93 18.40 27.22
C PRO A 152 11.52 17.23 28.00
N ALA A 153 12.82 17.21 28.14
CA ALA A 153 13.49 16.41 29.13
C ALA A 153 13.72 17.24 30.41
N GLU A 154 14.24 16.60 31.42
CA GLU A 154 14.42 17.20 32.71
C GLU A 154 15.39 18.39 32.67
N ASP A 155 15.04 19.45 33.41
CA ASP A 155 15.91 20.63 33.52
C ASP A 155 17.10 20.34 34.41
N GLU A 156 18.29 20.63 33.91
CA GLU A 156 19.52 20.41 34.64
C GLU A 156 20.16 21.73 35.11
N TYR A 157 20.84 21.69 36.25
CA TYR A 157 21.42 22.89 36.84
C TYR A 157 22.93 22.76 37.02
N VAL A 158 23.69 23.62 36.35
CA VAL A 158 25.15 23.62 36.39
C VAL A 158 25.67 24.82 37.20
N TYR A 159 26.29 24.57 38.31
CA TYR A 159 26.88 25.59 39.16
C TYR A 159 28.39 25.69 38.94
N THR A 160 28.87 26.85 38.62
CA THR A 160 30.29 27.11 38.42
C THR A 160 30.75 28.19 39.37
N THR A 161 31.92 27.97 40.04
CA THR A 161 32.46 28.88 41.04
C THR A 161 33.95 29.13 40.83
N ARG A 162 34.46 30.25 41.32
CA ARG A 162 35.89 30.53 41.45
C ARG A 162 36.49 30.06 42.78
N SER A 163 35.65 29.73 43.74
CA SER A 163 36.10 29.16 45.00
C SER A 163 36.64 27.76 44.78
N ALA A 164 37.68 27.39 45.49
CA ALA A 164 38.20 26.02 45.44
C ALA A 164 37.13 25.09 46.04
N LEU A 165 36.88 23.95 45.34
CA LEU A 165 36.05 22.87 45.80
C LEU A 165 36.97 21.72 46.22
N ALA A 166 36.58 20.99 47.25
CA ALA A 166 37.32 19.84 47.78
C ALA A 166 36.39 18.63 47.76
N ALA A 167 36.89 17.49 47.26
CA ALA A 167 36.23 16.22 47.38
C ALA A 167 37.20 15.22 48.05
N PRO A 168 36.76 14.40 48.98
CA PRO A 168 37.59 13.37 49.56
C PRO A 168 37.93 12.29 48.52
N LEU A 169 39.23 11.99 48.37
CA LEU A 169 39.76 11.11 47.31
C LEU A 169 39.42 9.62 47.44
N ASN A 170 38.80 9.18 48.54
CA ASN A 170 38.64 7.75 48.85
C ASN A 170 37.21 7.35 49.27
N GLN A 171 36.20 8.05 48.85
CA GLN A 171 34.80 7.70 49.12
C GLN A 171 34.09 7.45 47.75
N PRO A 172 33.23 6.45 47.68
CA PRO A 172 32.47 6.18 46.46
C PRO A 172 31.57 7.38 46.08
N ASP A 173 31.10 8.15 47.06
CA ASP A 173 30.25 9.34 46.88
C ASP A 173 30.88 10.53 47.59
N PRO A 174 31.76 11.30 46.90
CA PRO A 174 32.50 12.36 47.59
C PRO A 174 31.58 13.57 47.87
N GLU A 175 31.39 13.89 49.16
CA GLU A 175 30.78 15.14 49.57
C GLU A 175 31.63 16.32 49.12
N ILE A 176 31.10 17.11 48.17
CA ILE A 176 31.80 18.28 47.62
C ILE A 176 31.64 19.44 48.59
N THR A 177 32.75 19.92 49.09
CA THR A 177 32.78 21.02 50.05
C THR A 177 33.55 22.22 49.50
N GLN A 178 33.19 23.42 49.96
CA GLN A 178 33.99 24.61 49.77
C GLN A 178 35.18 24.65 50.70
N ARG A 179 36.09 25.60 50.45
CA ARG A 179 37.30 25.75 51.28
C ARG A 179 37.07 26.00 52.74
N ASP A 180 35.92 26.56 53.13
CA ASP A 180 35.50 26.81 54.49
C ASP A 180 34.83 25.59 55.15
N GLY A 181 34.76 24.47 54.48
CA GLY A 181 34.15 23.23 54.92
C GLY A 181 32.63 23.18 54.79
N SER A 182 32.01 24.19 54.19
CA SER A 182 30.58 24.13 53.89
C SER A 182 30.31 23.20 52.68
N MET A 183 29.32 22.34 52.82
CA MET A 183 28.86 21.41 51.80
C MET A 183 28.09 22.15 50.72
N LEU A 184 28.33 21.76 49.44
CA LEU A 184 27.54 22.21 48.32
C LEU A 184 26.47 21.16 47.99
N ALA A 185 25.29 21.33 48.55
CA ALA A 185 24.21 20.36 48.37
C ALA A 185 23.78 20.17 46.90
N ILE A 186 23.95 21.20 46.09
CA ILE A 186 23.67 21.08 44.63
C ILE A 186 24.55 20.06 43.92
N CYS A 187 25.69 19.72 44.48
CA CYS A 187 26.61 18.74 43.88
C CYS A 187 26.31 17.30 44.33
N GLN A 188 25.28 17.11 45.11
CA GLN A 188 24.92 15.83 45.78
C GLN A 188 23.44 15.48 45.62
N LEU A 189 22.70 16.20 44.78
CA LEU A 189 21.25 15.96 44.61
C LEU A 189 20.92 14.61 44.03
N GLY A 190 21.87 13.94 43.35
CA GLY A 190 21.60 12.64 42.70
C GLY A 190 21.43 11.45 43.64
N ASP A 191 22.00 11.47 44.92
CA ASP A 191 22.13 10.18 45.60
C ASP A 191 21.37 10.01 46.90
N SER A 192 20.80 11.00 47.53
CA SER A 192 20.54 10.73 48.95
C SER A 192 19.15 10.84 49.48
N ALA A 193 18.20 11.42 49.01
CA ALA A 193 16.96 11.51 49.77
C ALA A 193 15.80 12.06 48.94
N ALA A 194 16.10 12.43 47.80
CA ALA A 194 15.17 13.04 46.95
C ALA A 194 14.92 12.17 45.69
N ALA A 195 14.71 10.90 45.92
CA ALA A 195 14.09 10.00 44.93
C ALA A 195 12.75 10.55 44.34
N THR A 196 12.45 11.78 44.65
CA THR A 196 11.31 12.53 44.12
C THR A 196 11.71 13.89 43.55
N SER A 197 13.01 14.25 43.46
CA SER A 197 13.40 15.54 42.89
C SER A 197 13.95 15.35 41.47
N GLU A 198 13.24 15.88 40.55
CA GLU A 198 13.50 16.04 39.14
C GLU A 198 14.69 16.96 38.81
N ILE A 199 15.79 16.93 39.57
CA ILE A 199 16.90 17.86 39.39
C ILE A 199 18.23 17.12 39.51
N GLU A 200 18.94 16.98 38.40
CA GLU A 200 20.34 16.53 38.37
C GLU A 200 21.28 17.73 38.29
N PRO A 201 22.09 18.01 39.33
CA PRO A 201 22.99 19.14 39.32
C PRO A 201 24.44 18.73 39.08
N ALA A 202 25.18 19.58 38.45
CA ALA A 202 26.63 19.47 38.33
C ALA A 202 27.34 20.67 38.90
N CYS A 203 28.52 20.45 39.47
CA CYS A 203 29.35 21.49 40.04
C CYS A 203 30.70 21.58 39.33
N GLY A 204 31.17 22.82 39.09
CA GLY A 204 32.47 23.07 38.51
C GLY A 204 33.24 24.18 39.23
N SER A 205 34.56 24.07 39.34
CA SER A 205 35.42 25.13 39.87
C SER A 205 36.48 25.53 38.83
N THR A 206 36.75 26.82 38.75
CA THR A 206 37.87 27.36 37.96
C THR A 206 39.17 27.47 38.77
N SER A 207 39.12 27.13 40.07
CA SER A 207 40.28 27.19 40.95
C SER A 207 40.99 25.83 40.93
N ARG A 208 42.27 25.84 40.53
CA ARG A 208 43.15 24.68 40.67
C ARG A 208 43.57 24.55 42.15
N GLN A 209 43.08 23.57 42.84
CA GLN A 209 43.69 23.05 44.04
C GLN A 209 43.54 21.55 44.13
N ASP A 210 44.64 20.88 44.32
CA ASP A 210 44.79 19.48 44.68
C ASP A 210 44.34 18.44 43.64
N GLY A 211 44.60 18.69 42.37
CA GLY A 211 44.44 17.66 41.32
C GLY A 211 43.00 17.30 40.95
N TRP A 212 42.03 17.94 41.54
CA TRP A 212 40.61 17.75 41.22
C TRP A 212 40.12 18.85 40.30
N ASN A 213 39.95 18.52 39.06
CA ASN A 213 39.28 19.40 38.11
C ASN A 213 37.80 19.04 38.12
N ALA A 214 37.05 19.86 38.85
CA ALA A 214 35.63 19.73 38.94
C ALA A 214 34.91 19.99 37.64
N ALA A 215 34.89 19.05 36.79
CA ALA A 215 33.99 19.09 35.62
C ALA A 215 32.81 18.15 35.79
N SER A 216 32.82 17.22 36.64
CA SER A 216 31.59 16.47 36.95
C SER A 216 31.70 15.85 38.32
N ALA A 217 30.86 16.25 39.23
CA ALA A 217 30.52 15.43 40.38
C ALA A 217 29.69 14.21 39.94
N ALA A 218 29.12 14.24 38.79
CA ALA A 218 28.37 13.13 38.20
C ALA A 218 29.20 11.92 37.79
N ASN A 219 30.55 11.99 37.87
CA ASN A 219 31.38 10.82 37.63
C ASN A 219 32.56 10.75 38.58
N PRO A 220 32.38 10.19 39.81
CA PRO A 220 33.44 9.99 40.80
C PRO A 220 34.54 9.04 40.29
N HIS A 221 34.33 8.32 39.17
CA HIS A 221 35.30 7.38 38.58
C HIS A 221 36.08 7.93 37.42
N ALA A 222 35.92 9.21 37.04
CA ALA A 222 36.75 9.84 36.01
C ALA A 222 38.19 9.90 36.48
N THR A 223 38.91 8.83 36.25
CA THR A 223 40.34 8.70 36.54
C THR A 223 41.12 9.72 35.72
N GLY A 224 41.53 10.83 36.34
CA GLY A 224 42.76 11.54 36.01
C GLY A 224 42.83 12.27 34.67
N ARG A 225 41.78 12.42 33.91
CA ARG A 225 41.78 13.27 32.71
C ARG A 225 41.08 14.61 33.01
N GLU A 226 41.87 15.69 32.93
CA GLU A 226 41.33 17.06 33.06
C GLU A 226 40.23 17.30 32.06
N LEU A 227 38.96 17.27 32.50
CA LEU A 227 37.88 17.81 31.70
C LEU A 227 37.97 19.35 31.72
N PRO A 228 37.76 20.04 30.58
CA PRO A 228 37.72 21.49 30.56
C PRO A 228 36.64 22.00 31.52
N THR A 229 37.02 22.95 32.36
CA THR A 229 36.08 23.60 33.28
C THR A 229 34.88 24.16 32.49
N GLY A 230 33.67 23.88 32.93
CA GLY A 230 32.44 24.32 32.30
C GLY A 230 31.85 23.34 31.26
N THR A 231 32.34 22.15 31.18
CA THR A 231 31.75 21.10 30.34
C THR A 231 30.75 20.31 31.19
N TYR A 232 29.57 20.11 30.62
CA TYR A 232 28.52 19.31 31.23
C TYR A 232 28.05 18.26 30.22
N LYS A 233 27.58 17.13 30.66
CA LYS A 233 27.14 16.02 29.84
C LYS A 233 25.66 15.77 30.09
N ILE A 234 24.86 15.67 29.04
CA ILE A 234 23.45 15.31 29.06
C ILE A 234 23.34 13.95 28.41
N ALA A 235 22.80 12.98 29.11
CA ALA A 235 22.60 11.64 28.57
C ALA A 235 21.48 11.64 27.52
N TRP A 236 21.72 10.96 26.41
CA TRP A 236 20.72 10.61 25.40
C TRP A 236 20.75 9.11 25.17
N TYR A 237 19.74 8.41 25.64
CA TYR A 237 19.56 6.99 25.40
C TYR A 237 19.00 6.77 24.01
N PHE A 238 19.85 6.34 23.09
CA PHE A 238 19.56 6.22 21.67
C PHE A 238 19.07 4.81 21.34
N PRO A 239 17.85 4.61 20.78
CA PRO A 239 17.32 3.31 20.48
C PRO A 239 17.97 2.69 19.24
N PHE A 240 18.54 1.51 19.39
CA PHE A 240 19.08 0.68 18.33
C PHE A 240 18.20 -0.55 18.13
N LEU A 241 17.43 -0.59 17.05
CA LEU A 241 16.72 -1.81 16.68
C LEU A 241 17.72 -2.84 16.12
N VAL A 242 17.71 -4.04 16.73
CA VAL A 242 18.55 -5.17 16.33
C VAL A 242 17.70 -6.22 15.65
N GLU A 243 18.10 -6.63 14.43
CA GLU A 243 17.51 -7.76 13.73
C GLU A 243 18.58 -8.80 13.40
N ALA A 244 18.20 -10.09 13.47
CA ALA A 244 19.06 -11.17 13.05
C ALA A 244 18.65 -11.70 11.66
N ILE A 245 19.62 -11.90 10.79
CA ILE A 245 19.47 -12.35 9.41
C ILE A 245 20.34 -13.57 9.11
N ASP A 246 20.01 -14.29 8.04
CA ASP A 246 20.96 -15.26 7.46
C ASP A 246 21.78 -14.55 6.38
N PRO A 247 23.10 -14.36 6.58
CA PRO A 247 23.93 -13.59 5.66
C PRO A 247 23.94 -14.15 4.23
N ALA A 248 23.92 -15.46 4.07
CA ALA A 248 23.97 -16.10 2.74
C ALA A 248 22.65 -15.90 1.97
N GLN A 249 21.51 -15.92 2.67
CA GLN A 249 20.22 -15.67 2.05
C GLN A 249 20.01 -14.19 1.72
N GLU A 250 20.47 -13.26 2.58
CA GLU A 250 20.42 -11.83 2.31
C GLU A 250 21.29 -11.40 1.13
N ALA A 251 22.51 -11.93 1.01
CA ALA A 251 23.35 -11.70 -0.15
C ALA A 251 22.66 -12.15 -1.45
N LYS A 252 21.96 -13.30 -1.44
CA LYS A 252 21.18 -13.78 -2.60
C LYS A 252 19.92 -12.95 -2.88
N LEU A 253 19.24 -12.48 -1.84
CA LEU A 253 17.96 -11.79 -1.97
C LEU A 253 18.13 -10.35 -2.44
N VAL A 254 19.00 -9.59 -1.77
CA VAL A 254 19.14 -8.14 -1.92
C VAL A 254 20.57 -7.67 -2.18
N GLY A 255 21.55 -8.58 -2.25
CA GLY A 255 22.94 -8.20 -2.48
C GLY A 255 23.53 -7.35 -1.36
N LEU A 256 23.19 -7.63 -0.10
CA LEU A 256 23.65 -6.86 1.06
C LEU A 256 25.18 -6.83 1.18
N ASP A 257 25.84 -7.91 0.76
CA ASP A 257 27.31 -8.04 0.66
C ASP A 257 27.95 -6.97 -0.25
N HIS A 258 27.20 -6.46 -1.21
CA HIS A 258 27.65 -5.38 -2.11
C HIS A 258 27.35 -3.97 -1.59
N ALA A 259 26.56 -3.85 -0.53
CA ALA A 259 26.20 -2.57 0.08
C ALA A 259 27.14 -2.13 1.21
N ILE A 260 28.19 -2.88 1.50
CA ILE A 260 29.16 -2.60 2.58
C ILE A 260 29.94 -1.32 2.25
N THR A 261 29.97 -0.38 3.19
CA THR A 261 30.66 0.91 3.08
C THR A 261 31.96 0.97 3.87
N SER A 262 32.06 0.20 4.97
CA SER A 262 33.27 0.09 5.79
C SER A 262 33.32 -1.27 6.45
N GLY A 263 34.54 -1.75 6.76
CA GLY A 263 34.74 -3.08 7.35
C GLY A 263 34.47 -4.21 6.36
N GLU A 264 33.91 -5.31 6.84
CA GLU A 264 33.72 -6.54 6.05
C GLU A 264 32.25 -7.02 6.20
N TYR A 265 31.78 -7.77 5.22
CA TYR A 265 30.53 -8.52 5.33
C TYR A 265 30.69 -9.73 6.25
N PHE A 266 29.61 -10.24 6.77
CA PHE A 266 29.62 -11.47 7.56
C PHE A 266 30.28 -12.63 6.82
N SER A 267 31.21 -13.32 7.46
CA SER A 267 31.76 -14.58 6.94
C SER A 267 30.68 -15.68 6.99
N GLU A 268 30.85 -16.76 6.22
CA GLU A 268 29.91 -17.90 6.24
C GLU A 268 29.80 -18.56 7.63
N SER A 269 30.81 -18.40 8.47
CA SER A 269 30.86 -18.92 9.85
C SER A 269 30.65 -17.83 10.90
N ALA A 270 30.18 -16.65 10.51
CA ALA A 270 29.94 -15.57 11.46
C ALA A 270 28.91 -15.96 12.51
N GLY A 271 29.27 -15.77 13.76
CA GLY A 271 28.48 -16.11 14.92
C GLY A 271 29.14 -15.64 16.21
N PRO A 272 28.58 -15.98 17.36
CA PRO A 272 29.11 -15.59 18.64
C PRO A 272 30.57 -16.09 18.86
N VAL A 273 31.41 -15.24 19.46
CA VAL A 273 32.78 -15.56 19.81
C VAL A 273 32.92 -15.44 21.32
N SER A 274 33.30 -16.55 21.97
CA SER A 274 33.54 -16.59 23.39
C SER A 274 34.99 -16.28 23.72
N TYR A 275 35.23 -15.39 24.64
CA TYR A 275 36.51 -15.00 25.18
C TYR A 275 36.66 -15.52 26.58
N SER A 276 37.89 -15.77 27.01
CA SER A 276 38.20 -16.20 28.36
C SER A 276 39.52 -15.65 28.81
N ALA A 277 39.52 -14.91 29.89
CA ALA A 277 40.73 -14.40 30.51
C ALA A 277 40.90 -14.94 31.95
N ALA A 278 42.16 -15.11 32.38
CA ALA A 278 42.42 -15.36 33.79
C ALA A 278 42.17 -14.11 34.57
N LYS A 279 41.63 -14.24 35.83
CA LYS A 279 41.41 -13.10 36.71
C LYS A 279 42.74 -12.33 36.89
N PRO A 280 42.77 -11.00 36.69
CA PRO A 280 43.97 -10.20 36.93
C PRO A 280 44.33 -10.23 38.39
N ASP A 281 45.61 -10.16 38.71
CA ASP A 281 46.06 -9.91 40.09
C ASP A 281 45.69 -8.45 40.49
N ALA A 282 45.64 -8.19 41.78
CA ALA A 282 45.16 -6.92 42.34
C ALA A 282 45.96 -5.67 41.90
N GLN A 283 47.02 -5.82 41.10
CA GLN A 283 47.86 -4.75 40.54
C GLN A 283 47.58 -4.41 39.10
N THR A 284 46.96 -5.30 38.35
CA THR A 284 46.59 -5.05 36.96
C THR A 284 45.11 -4.81 36.83
N ARG A 285 44.71 -3.55 37.07
CA ARG A 285 43.32 -3.06 36.91
C ARG A 285 42.80 -2.98 35.46
N LYS A 286 43.32 -3.77 34.57
CA LYS A 286 42.93 -3.67 33.17
C LYS A 286 42.83 -5.04 32.55
N ILE A 287 41.74 -5.76 32.72
CA ILE A 287 41.37 -6.83 31.82
C ILE A 287 39.84 -6.93 31.71
N GLY A 288 39.33 -6.99 30.53
CA GLY A 288 37.92 -7.03 30.21
C GLY A 288 37.14 -8.14 30.90
N GLY A 289 35.92 -7.91 31.16
CA GLY A 289 34.95 -8.87 31.67
C GLY A 289 35.02 -9.22 33.15
N CYS A 290 36.05 -8.84 33.84
CA CYS A 290 36.27 -9.19 35.26
C CYS A 290 36.40 -8.01 36.22
N ALA A 291 36.06 -6.82 35.82
CA ALA A 291 36.33 -5.63 36.61
C ALA A 291 35.50 -5.48 37.91
N TRP A 292 34.38 -6.17 37.97
CA TRP A 292 33.43 -6.11 39.10
C TRP A 292 33.54 -7.27 40.08
N ALA A 293 34.61 -8.03 40.09
CA ALA A 293 34.86 -8.86 41.26
C ALA A 293 35.12 -7.93 42.44
N PHE A 294 34.05 -7.62 43.15
CA PHE A 294 34.08 -6.84 44.39
C PHE A 294 35.21 -7.26 45.28
N ASP A 295 35.83 -6.32 45.95
CA ASP A 295 36.96 -6.46 46.84
C ASP A 295 36.99 -7.79 47.63
N GLY A 296 37.86 -8.66 47.23
CA GLY A 296 38.44 -9.67 48.11
C GLY A 296 38.01 -11.12 48.05
N GLU A 297 36.97 -11.55 47.34
CA GLU A 297 36.43 -12.89 47.49
C GLU A 297 36.47 -13.86 46.32
N ALA A 298 37.08 -13.50 45.18
CA ALA A 298 37.23 -14.46 44.11
C ALA A 298 38.46 -15.34 44.27
N GLU A 299 38.27 -16.66 44.28
CA GLU A 299 39.36 -17.64 44.46
C GLU A 299 40.45 -17.53 43.36
N PRO A 300 41.71 -17.76 43.76
CA PRO A 300 42.81 -17.80 42.77
C PRO A 300 42.55 -18.84 41.70
N GLY A 301 42.59 -18.44 40.42
CA GLY A 301 42.38 -19.30 39.27
C GLY A 301 40.97 -19.21 38.62
N THR A 302 40.09 -18.35 39.12
CA THR A 302 38.81 -18.04 38.42
C THR A 302 39.07 -17.44 37.07
N ARG A 303 38.41 -17.97 36.02
CA ARG A 303 38.45 -17.40 34.69
C ARG A 303 37.16 -16.65 34.42
N CYS A 304 37.30 -15.50 33.81
CA CYS A 304 36.18 -14.73 33.31
C CYS A 304 35.86 -15.11 31.88
N GLN A 305 34.62 -15.24 31.57
CA GLN A 305 34.15 -15.55 30.22
C GLN A 305 33.14 -14.50 29.79
N TRP A 306 33.24 -14.06 28.56
CA TRP A 306 32.25 -13.19 27.92
C TRP A 306 32.10 -13.58 26.45
N THR A 307 30.98 -13.22 25.87
CA THR A 307 30.65 -13.51 24.47
C THR A 307 30.48 -12.22 23.70
N SER A 308 31.01 -12.17 22.49
CA SER A 308 30.67 -11.09 21.55
C SER A 308 29.85 -11.63 20.39
N VAL A 309 28.95 -10.82 19.86
CA VAL A 309 28.14 -11.12 18.68
C VAL A 309 28.50 -10.17 17.54
N PRO A 310 28.71 -10.67 16.31
CA PRO A 310 29.04 -9.82 15.18
C PRO A 310 27.82 -9.00 14.75
N VAL A 311 28.04 -7.71 14.49
CA VAL A 311 26.99 -6.83 13.99
C VAL A 311 27.45 -6.03 12.77
N LEU A 312 26.52 -5.81 11.81
CA LEU A 312 26.64 -4.85 10.74
C LEU A 312 25.73 -3.67 11.07
N ALA A 313 26.22 -2.46 10.99
CA ALA A 313 25.41 -1.26 11.24
C ALA A 313 25.04 -0.55 9.93
N ALA A 314 23.85 0.04 9.89
CA ALA A 314 23.53 1.01 8.85
C ALA A 314 24.46 2.24 8.99
N ASP A 315 24.84 2.90 7.90
CA ASP A 315 25.69 4.10 7.94
C ASP A 315 24.86 5.40 8.10
N VAL A 316 23.55 5.28 8.14
CA VAL A 316 22.59 6.38 8.27
C VAL A 316 21.64 6.09 9.43
N SER A 317 21.41 7.11 10.28
CA SER A 317 20.41 7.00 11.35
C SER A 317 19.01 6.72 10.78
N PRO A 318 18.32 5.70 11.31
CA PRO A 318 16.96 5.36 10.84
C PRO A 318 15.89 6.34 11.31
N MET A 319 16.21 7.23 12.24
CA MET A 319 15.26 8.19 12.82
C MET A 319 15.65 9.65 12.57
N GLN A 320 14.65 10.53 12.60
CA GLN A 320 14.83 11.97 12.43
C GLN A 320 14.42 12.70 13.71
N GLU A 321 15.40 13.07 14.50
CA GLU A 321 15.26 13.74 15.77
C GLU A 321 16.46 14.59 16.09
N ALA A 322 16.33 15.55 17.01
CA ALA A 322 17.42 16.36 17.52
C ALA A 322 17.20 16.71 19.00
N LEU A 323 18.22 16.54 19.82
CA LEU A 323 18.26 17.09 21.18
C LEU A 323 18.66 18.56 21.10
N GLN A 324 17.79 19.44 21.58
CA GLN A 324 17.99 20.86 21.65
C GLN A 324 18.12 21.29 23.11
N VAL A 325 19.31 21.67 23.54
CA VAL A 325 19.56 22.14 24.89
C VAL A 325 19.57 23.66 24.90
N THR A 326 18.62 24.28 25.57
CA THR A 326 18.57 25.74 25.74
C THR A 326 19.23 26.12 27.07
N GLU A 327 20.24 26.95 27.00
CA GLU A 327 21.00 27.42 28.15
C GLU A 327 20.41 28.72 28.68
N TYR A 328 20.19 28.77 29.97
CA TYR A 328 19.72 29.97 30.68
C TYR A 328 20.66 30.28 31.85
N ARG A 329 21.08 31.52 31.92
CA ARG A 329 21.76 32.01 33.11
C ARG A 329 20.74 32.40 34.19
N MET A 330 20.90 31.83 35.36
CA MET A 330 20.05 32.11 36.49
C MET A 330 20.44 33.43 37.20
N PRO A 331 19.53 34.05 38.02
CA PRO A 331 19.86 35.25 38.79
C PRO A 331 21.06 35.04 39.69
N GLN A 332 21.88 36.08 39.86
CA GLN A 332 23.06 36.04 40.73
C GLN A 332 22.70 35.76 42.20
N SER A 333 21.51 36.17 42.64
CA SER A 333 20.97 35.84 43.95
C SER A 333 20.81 34.35 44.19
N THR A 334 20.38 33.62 43.14
CA THR A 334 20.21 32.16 43.17
C THR A 334 21.57 31.45 43.28
N ALA A 335 22.52 31.86 42.47
CA ALA A 335 23.89 31.36 42.57
C ALA A 335 24.50 31.64 43.98
N ALA A 336 24.23 32.83 44.51
CA ALA A 336 24.70 33.20 45.85
C ALA A 336 24.02 32.38 46.98
N MET A 337 22.80 31.96 46.80
CA MET A 337 22.09 31.06 47.71
C MET A 337 22.79 29.71 47.81
N ILE A 338 23.19 29.15 46.67
CA ILE A 338 23.95 27.90 46.59
C ILE A 338 25.30 28.05 47.31
N GLY A 339 26.05 29.09 46.98
CA GLY A 339 27.35 29.37 47.60
C GLY A 339 27.31 29.67 49.11
N LYS A 340 26.12 29.90 49.68
CA LYS A 340 25.88 30.04 51.11
C LYS A 340 25.45 28.74 51.81
N GLY A 341 25.45 27.61 51.09
CA GLY A 341 25.13 26.31 51.66
C GLY A 341 23.64 26.03 51.75
N ALA A 342 22.85 26.43 50.77
CA ALA A 342 21.44 26.02 50.69
C ALA A 342 21.34 24.49 50.63
N THR A 343 20.38 23.95 51.40
CA THR A 343 20.16 22.50 51.46
C THR A 343 19.54 21.95 50.15
N ALA A 344 19.73 20.66 49.85
CA ALA A 344 19.17 19.96 48.72
C ALA A 344 17.66 20.18 48.61
N ASP A 345 16.91 19.95 49.66
CA ASP A 345 15.44 20.16 49.71
C ASP A 345 15.02 21.59 49.36
N THR A 346 15.80 22.57 49.83
CA THR A 346 15.54 23.98 49.48
C THR A 346 15.77 24.26 48.01
N LEU A 347 16.81 23.70 47.45
CA LEU A 347 17.14 23.84 46.03
C LEU A 347 16.11 23.13 45.16
N ALA A 348 15.78 21.89 45.44
CA ALA A 348 14.79 21.11 44.70
C ALA A 348 13.42 21.81 44.64
N THR A 349 13.00 22.39 45.76
CA THR A 349 11.70 23.13 45.80
C THR A 349 11.75 24.54 45.21
N THR A 350 12.91 25.17 45.15
CA THR A 350 13.02 26.62 44.84
C THR A 350 13.46 26.84 43.41
N LEU A 351 14.41 26.05 42.88
CA LEU A 351 15.01 26.25 41.53
C LEU A 351 13.99 26.23 40.41
N PRO A 352 13.04 25.28 40.33
CA PRO A 352 12.05 25.23 39.26
C PRO A 352 11.18 26.50 39.17
N GLY A 353 10.94 27.16 40.32
CA GLY A 353 10.12 28.37 40.38
C GLY A 353 10.84 29.67 40.04
N ILE A 354 12.17 29.65 39.86
CA ILE A 354 12.95 30.85 39.57
C ILE A 354 13.06 31.14 38.12
N ALA A 355 12.56 32.30 37.67
CA ALA A 355 12.71 32.74 36.28
C ALA A 355 14.19 32.99 35.94
N PRO A 356 14.68 32.54 34.77
CA PRO A 356 16.02 32.81 34.30
C PRO A 356 16.28 34.33 34.14
N ALA A 357 17.53 34.75 34.38
CA ALA A 357 17.91 36.14 34.10
C ALA A 357 18.15 36.41 32.63
N ALA A 358 18.67 35.44 31.86
CA ALA A 358 18.91 35.56 30.44
C ALA A 358 19.08 34.19 29.78
N ARG A 359 18.65 34.07 28.52
CA ARG A 359 19.03 32.96 27.64
C ARG A 359 20.45 33.24 27.12
N THR A 360 21.34 32.30 27.25
CA THR A 360 22.75 32.43 26.86
C THR A 360 23.11 31.72 25.56
N GLY A 361 22.46 30.61 25.29
CA GLY A 361 22.76 29.82 24.10
C GLY A 361 21.71 28.77 23.81
N THR A 362 21.95 28.04 22.75
CA THR A 362 21.24 26.78 22.40
C THR A 362 22.21 25.90 21.68
N VAL A 363 22.38 24.69 22.16
CA VAL A 363 23.11 23.59 21.52
C VAL A 363 22.07 22.68 20.87
N THR A 364 22.36 22.21 19.65
CA THR A 364 21.49 21.26 18.96
C THR A 364 22.35 20.13 18.42
N VAL A 365 22.01 18.90 18.76
CA VAL A 365 22.69 17.68 18.31
C VAL A 365 21.65 16.80 17.64
N THR A 366 21.91 16.37 16.41
CA THR A 366 20.98 15.55 15.62
C THR A 366 21.18 14.05 15.87
N ALA A 367 20.14 13.24 15.70
CA ALA A 367 20.21 11.79 15.77
C ALA A 367 21.31 11.21 14.88
N GLN A 368 21.53 11.77 13.67
CA GLN A 368 22.61 11.35 12.77
C GLN A 368 23.99 11.59 13.39
N GLN A 369 24.19 12.69 14.10
CA GLN A 369 25.47 12.99 14.74
C GLN A 369 25.74 12.03 15.91
N VAL A 370 24.73 11.78 16.74
CA VAL A 370 24.82 10.80 17.85
C VAL A 370 25.11 9.41 17.30
N PHE A 371 24.32 8.96 16.32
CA PHE A 371 24.47 7.67 15.69
C PHE A 371 25.87 7.45 15.11
N SER A 372 26.39 8.43 14.38
CA SER A 372 27.76 8.34 13.82
C SER A 372 28.84 8.26 14.90
N GLN A 373 28.65 8.92 16.05
CA GLN A 373 29.61 8.88 17.15
C GLN A 373 29.52 7.55 17.92
N LEU A 374 28.32 7.03 18.15
CA LEU A 374 28.13 5.70 18.73
C LEU A 374 28.75 4.60 17.87
N LEU A 375 28.55 4.64 16.53
CA LEU A 375 29.22 3.71 15.60
C LEU A 375 30.74 3.81 15.67
N ALA A 376 31.31 5.02 15.81
CA ALA A 376 32.74 5.20 15.96
C ALA A 376 33.26 4.66 17.30
N GLN A 377 32.46 4.72 18.36
CA GLN A 377 32.77 4.11 19.65
C GLN A 377 32.75 2.58 19.53
N LEU A 378 31.71 1.99 18.91
CA LEU A 378 31.63 0.55 18.67
C LEU A 378 32.80 0.04 17.81
N ALA A 379 33.21 0.78 16.77
CA ALA A 379 34.34 0.40 15.89
C ALA A 379 35.72 0.51 16.59
N GLY A 380 35.84 1.38 17.57
CA GLY A 380 37.12 1.64 18.28
C GLY A 380 37.41 0.70 19.42
N GLN A 381 36.58 -0.31 19.67
CA GLN A 381 36.72 -1.16 20.86
C GLN A 381 37.64 -2.38 20.61
N ASP A 382 38.54 -2.63 21.58
CA ASP A 382 39.34 -3.84 21.62
C ASP A 382 38.62 -4.88 22.50
N LEU A 383 37.76 -5.68 21.88
CA LEU A 383 36.94 -6.68 22.58
C LEU A 383 37.79 -7.75 23.33
N ALA A 384 39.02 -7.99 22.90
CA ALA A 384 39.92 -8.92 23.59
C ALA A 384 40.51 -8.33 24.86
N ASN A 385 40.61 -7.01 24.96
CA ASN A 385 41.16 -6.27 26.09
C ASN A 385 40.14 -5.22 26.63
N SER A 386 38.88 -5.31 26.29
CA SER A 386 37.91 -4.34 26.76
C SER A 386 37.77 -4.41 28.26
N THR A 387 37.98 -3.28 28.91
CA THR A 387 37.70 -3.12 30.35
C THR A 387 36.19 -2.95 30.48
N VAL A 388 35.48 -4.04 30.62
CA VAL A 388 34.08 -3.99 31.08
C VAL A 388 34.12 -3.58 32.54
N GLY A 389 33.49 -2.50 32.89
CA GLY A 389 33.27 -2.12 34.27
C GLY A 389 34.16 -1.00 34.80
N GLY A 390 34.35 0.00 34.12
CA GLY A 390 34.85 1.26 34.63
C GLY A 390 34.31 2.38 33.77
N ASN A 391 33.13 2.88 34.08
CA ASN A 391 32.59 4.12 33.55
C ASN A 391 32.78 4.36 32.02
N ALA A 392 33.04 3.31 31.26
CA ALA A 392 32.63 3.34 29.89
C ALA A 392 31.12 3.08 29.98
N THR A 393 30.34 4.08 29.83
CA THR A 393 29.01 3.92 29.29
C THR A 393 29.11 2.80 28.28
N GLY A 394 28.49 1.66 28.58
CA GLY A 394 28.74 0.43 27.85
C GLY A 394 28.16 0.46 26.44
N ALA A 395 28.76 1.27 25.57
CA ALA A 395 28.34 1.40 24.16
C ALA A 395 28.39 0.08 23.38
N ASN A 396 28.79 -1.01 23.99
CA ASN A 396 28.81 -2.35 23.38
C ASN A 396 28.15 -3.43 24.21
N ASP A 397 27.68 -3.14 25.39
CA ASP A 397 26.96 -4.13 26.17
C ASP A 397 25.47 -4.14 25.77
N PHE A 398 24.98 -5.29 25.34
CA PHE A 398 23.55 -5.48 25.05
C PHE A 398 22.84 -5.75 26.40
N GLU A 399 22.50 -4.65 27.09
CA GLU A 399 22.02 -4.73 28.48
C GLU A 399 20.49 -4.62 28.57
N THR A 400 19.85 -3.81 27.76
CA THR A 400 18.41 -3.53 27.85
C THR A 400 17.74 -3.89 26.54
N LEU A 401 16.78 -4.78 26.59
CA LEU A 401 16.04 -5.23 25.44
C LEU A 401 14.57 -4.85 25.58
N MET A 402 14.06 -4.04 24.64
CA MET A 402 12.64 -3.73 24.53
C MET A 402 12.05 -4.27 23.24
N THR A 403 10.87 -4.86 23.31
CA THR A 403 10.09 -5.28 22.13
C THR A 403 8.83 -4.44 21.98
N ALA A 404 8.40 -4.21 20.73
CA ALA A 404 7.24 -3.39 20.41
C ALA A 404 6.11 -4.22 19.80
N SER A 405 4.92 -4.16 20.37
CA SER A 405 3.76 -4.91 19.88
C SER A 405 3.26 -4.41 18.52
N PRO A 406 2.53 -5.24 17.76
CA PRO A 406 1.85 -4.83 16.54
C PRO A 406 0.82 -3.71 16.79
N ILE A 407 0.69 -2.78 15.83
CA ILE A 407 -0.33 -1.73 15.88
C ILE A 407 -1.71 -2.33 15.66
N ARG A 408 -2.67 -1.95 16.50
CA ARG A 408 -4.08 -2.31 16.32
C ARG A 408 -4.82 -1.14 15.70
N TYR A 409 -5.54 -1.40 14.61
CA TYR A 409 -6.31 -0.39 13.89
C TYR A 409 -7.81 -0.58 14.03
N ALA A 410 -8.55 0.51 14.20
CA ALA A 410 -9.98 0.61 13.97
C ALA A 410 -10.23 1.33 12.64
N SER A 411 -11.19 0.87 11.82
CA SER A 411 -11.58 1.56 10.60
C SER A 411 -12.69 2.57 10.90
N ARG A 412 -12.48 3.84 10.55
CA ARG A 412 -13.47 4.92 10.68
C ARG A 412 -13.46 5.78 9.42
N ASP A 413 -14.62 5.98 8.81
CA ASP A 413 -14.80 6.86 7.64
C ASP A 413 -13.81 6.62 6.48
N GLY A 414 -13.42 5.36 6.29
CA GLY A 414 -12.47 4.95 5.24
C GLY A 414 -10.99 5.07 5.62
N ALA A 415 -10.67 5.65 6.77
CA ALA A 415 -9.31 5.72 7.32
C ALA A 415 -9.07 4.61 8.36
N GLN A 416 -7.82 4.23 8.54
CA GLN A 416 -7.35 3.41 9.65
C GLN A 416 -6.98 4.33 10.81
N VAL A 417 -7.49 4.04 12.00
CA VAL A 417 -7.18 4.80 13.22
C VAL A 417 -6.44 3.87 14.16
N PRO A 418 -5.16 4.12 14.47
CA PRO A 418 -4.44 3.32 15.44
C PRO A 418 -5.07 3.48 16.83
N LEU A 419 -5.13 2.40 17.58
CA LEU A 419 -5.64 2.42 18.95
C LEU A 419 -4.51 2.88 19.87
N VAL A 420 -4.76 3.94 20.62
CA VAL A 420 -3.82 4.43 21.64
C VAL A 420 -3.65 3.38 22.73
N VAL A 421 -2.43 3.12 23.09
CA VAL A 421 -2.06 2.19 24.16
C VAL A 421 -2.05 2.93 25.48
N PRO A 422 -2.66 2.38 26.54
CA PRO A 422 -2.60 2.97 27.88
C PRO A 422 -1.15 3.06 28.40
N PRO A 423 -0.81 4.06 29.22
CA PRO A 423 0.55 4.23 29.74
C PRO A 423 1.12 3.03 30.50
N ASP A 424 0.27 2.28 31.21
CA ASP A 424 0.63 1.06 31.93
C ASP A 424 0.98 -0.14 31.00
N GLN A 425 0.73 -0.02 29.72
CA GLN A 425 1.10 -1.02 28.71
C GLN A 425 2.27 -0.57 27.83
N VAL A 426 2.82 0.62 28.08
CA VAL A 426 3.96 1.14 27.33
C VAL A 426 5.27 0.66 27.94
N VAL A 427 5.30 0.42 29.24
CA VAL A 427 6.51 -0.01 29.95
C VAL A 427 6.11 -0.98 31.04
N SER A 428 6.72 -2.16 31.10
CA SER A 428 6.63 -3.04 32.25
C SER A 428 7.63 -2.61 33.33
N ASP A 429 7.42 -3.03 34.57
CA ASP A 429 8.26 -2.72 35.72
C ASP A 429 9.75 -2.99 35.46
N SER A 430 10.50 -1.96 35.16
CA SER A 430 11.94 -2.05 35.05
C SER A 430 12.58 -2.01 36.43
N GLU A 431 13.15 -3.12 36.88
CA GLU A 431 14.02 -3.12 38.06
C GLU A 431 15.45 -2.66 37.72
N PHE A 432 15.81 -2.54 36.48
CA PHE A 432 17.13 -2.08 36.09
C PHE A 432 17.43 -0.68 36.59
N LEU A 433 16.44 0.19 36.60
CA LEU A 433 16.54 1.53 37.16
C LEU A 433 16.06 1.59 38.64
N ALA A 434 15.29 0.61 39.07
CA ALA A 434 14.69 0.60 40.42
C ALA A 434 15.64 0.43 41.62
N PRO A 435 16.78 -0.26 41.52
CA PRO A 435 17.65 -0.37 42.71
C PRO A 435 18.37 0.95 43.07
N TYR A 436 18.49 1.85 42.13
CA TYR A 436 19.28 3.07 42.28
C TYR A 436 18.53 4.37 42.03
N SER A 437 17.40 4.34 41.34
CA SER A 437 16.57 5.52 41.18
C SER A 437 15.09 5.15 41.17
N THR A 438 14.29 5.90 41.85
CA THR A 438 12.84 5.86 41.79
C THR A 438 12.33 6.68 40.59
N VAL A 439 13.17 6.94 39.61
CA VAL A 439 12.85 7.72 38.39
C VAL A 439 12.03 6.84 37.47
N PRO A 440 10.82 7.26 37.11
CA PRO A 440 10.03 6.54 36.11
C PRO A 440 10.80 6.42 34.82
N LEU A 441 10.63 5.28 34.10
CA LEU A 441 11.31 5.05 32.82
C LEU A 441 11.06 6.19 31.80
N GLN A 442 9.93 6.85 31.91
CA GLN A 442 9.56 8.02 31.10
C GLN A 442 10.52 9.21 31.29
N ASP A 443 11.17 9.30 32.42
CA ASP A 443 12.13 10.37 32.72
C ASP A 443 13.51 10.04 32.12
N VAL A 444 13.80 8.76 31.91
CA VAL A 444 15.01 8.30 31.19
C VAL A 444 14.83 8.32 29.67
N PHE A 445 13.62 7.99 29.22
CA PHE A 445 13.26 7.96 27.81
C PHE A 445 12.10 8.94 27.54
N PRO A 446 12.37 10.24 27.50
CA PRO A 446 11.32 11.27 27.38
C PRO A 446 10.44 11.10 26.13
N ASP A 447 10.98 10.56 25.05
CA ASP A 447 10.25 10.32 23.81
C ASP A 447 9.09 9.35 23.95
N LEU A 448 9.17 8.41 24.89
CA LEU A 448 8.10 7.46 25.19
C LEU A 448 6.89 8.12 25.86
N THR A 449 7.02 9.38 26.30
CA THR A 449 5.91 10.13 26.92
C THR A 449 4.92 10.70 25.90
N ASP A 450 5.22 10.69 24.58
CA ASP A 450 4.26 11.10 23.54
C ASP A 450 3.25 9.96 23.25
N THR A 451 2.39 10.15 22.28
CA THR A 451 1.30 9.21 22.00
C THR A 451 1.84 7.84 21.58
N ALA A 452 1.56 6.84 22.41
CA ALA A 452 1.90 5.44 22.15
C ALA A 452 0.73 4.73 21.42
N VAL A 453 1.03 4.01 20.36
CA VAL A 453 0.10 3.14 19.62
C VAL A 453 0.58 1.68 19.57
N ARG A 454 1.76 1.42 20.15
CA ARG A 454 2.37 0.10 20.38
C ARG A 454 2.56 -0.10 21.87
N GLY A 455 2.30 -1.29 22.37
CA GLY A 455 2.76 -1.69 23.69
C GLY A 455 4.26 -1.99 23.61
N LEU A 456 5.00 -1.47 24.56
CA LEU A 456 6.40 -1.83 24.76
C LEU A 456 6.49 -2.81 25.92
N VAL A 457 7.35 -3.80 25.77
CA VAL A 457 7.69 -4.73 26.84
C VAL A 457 9.20 -4.66 27.02
N GLU A 458 9.63 -4.28 28.19
CA GLU A 458 11.01 -4.38 28.61
C GLU A 458 11.25 -5.79 29.16
N HIS A 459 12.28 -6.44 28.62
CA HIS A 459 12.74 -7.73 29.09
C HIS A 459 13.81 -7.49 30.16
N ASP A 460 13.33 -7.25 31.38
CA ASP A 460 14.18 -6.88 32.49
C ASP A 460 14.24 -7.98 33.56
N ARG A 461 15.13 -7.73 34.50
CA ARG A 461 15.47 -8.59 35.61
C ARG A 461 14.27 -8.80 36.52
N PRO A 462 13.90 -10.03 36.88
CA PRO A 462 12.93 -10.21 37.95
C PRO A 462 13.48 -9.65 39.27
N SER A 463 12.62 -8.91 40.00
CA SER A 463 12.85 -8.57 41.39
C SER A 463 13.27 -9.83 42.11
N GLN A 464 14.42 -9.77 42.75
CA GLN A 464 14.92 -10.92 43.50
C GLN A 464 13.89 -11.36 44.54
N PRO A 465 13.23 -12.53 44.35
CA PRO A 465 12.88 -13.26 45.53
C PRO A 465 14.22 -13.64 46.17
N GLU A 466 14.44 -13.35 47.47
CA GLU A 466 15.61 -13.65 48.24
C GLU A 466 16.44 -14.80 47.61
N VAL A 467 17.39 -14.46 46.73
CA VAL A 467 18.21 -15.47 46.10
C VAL A 467 19.10 -16.02 47.17
N PRO A 468 19.02 -17.32 47.49
CA PRO A 468 19.99 -17.93 48.33
C PRO A 468 21.35 -17.64 47.69
N LYS A 469 22.24 -17.02 48.49
CA LYS A 469 23.60 -16.64 48.16
C LYS A 469 24.07 -17.17 46.82
N PRO A 470 24.27 -16.29 45.82
CA PRO A 470 24.63 -16.75 44.51
C PRO A 470 25.80 -17.73 44.60
N PRO A 471 25.86 -18.75 43.76
CA PRO A 471 27.01 -19.67 43.74
C PRO A 471 28.28 -18.84 43.54
N PRO A 472 29.47 -19.29 44.09
CA PRO A 472 30.70 -18.51 44.04
C PRO A 472 31.22 -18.14 42.65
N ASN A 473 30.52 -18.47 41.61
CA ASN A 473 30.79 -18.08 40.22
C ASN A 473 29.84 -16.99 39.75
N ILE A 474 29.62 -15.97 40.57
CA ILE A 474 28.77 -14.84 40.16
C ILE A 474 29.56 -13.92 39.28
N ASN A 475 29.39 -14.16 38.02
CA ASN A 475 29.67 -13.18 36.99
C ASN A 475 28.39 -12.81 36.25
N GLY A 476 27.25 -12.82 36.93
CA GLY A 476 25.96 -12.56 36.36
C GLY A 476 25.79 -11.19 35.72
N TRP A 477 26.55 -10.23 36.16
CA TRP A 477 26.58 -8.89 35.60
C TRP A 477 27.53 -8.72 34.40
N LEU A 478 28.28 -9.78 34.06
CA LEU A 478 29.34 -9.74 33.06
C LEU A 478 29.01 -10.59 31.83
N ASN A 479 27.80 -11.13 31.76
CA ASN A 479 27.40 -12.05 30.71
C ASN A 479 26.56 -11.40 29.61
N ALA A 480 26.33 -10.09 29.63
CA ALA A 480 25.72 -9.41 28.52
C ALA A 480 26.59 -9.59 27.26
N PRO A 481 26.06 -10.06 26.15
CA PRO A 481 26.83 -10.23 24.94
C PRO A 481 27.28 -8.85 24.42
N GLN A 482 28.57 -8.77 24.07
CA GLN A 482 29.15 -7.53 23.54
C GLN A 482 28.91 -7.44 22.04
N LEU A 483 28.52 -6.28 21.56
CA LEU A 483 28.34 -6.01 20.14
C LEU A 483 29.69 -5.80 19.46
N ASN A 484 30.01 -6.63 18.48
CA ASN A 484 31.24 -6.54 17.69
C ASN A 484 30.93 -5.99 16.30
N LEU A 485 31.17 -4.70 16.08
CA LEU A 485 30.94 -4.06 14.78
C LEU A 485 31.95 -4.58 13.74
N VAL A 486 31.51 -5.44 12.82
CA VAL A 486 32.34 -6.01 11.75
C VAL A 486 32.37 -5.13 10.51
N GLY A 487 31.31 -4.35 10.28
CA GLY A 487 31.26 -3.42 9.16
C GLY A 487 30.01 -2.56 9.19
N THR A 488 29.95 -1.61 8.27
CA THR A 488 28.78 -0.76 8.02
C THR A 488 28.27 -0.93 6.60
N PHE A 489 26.97 -0.76 6.40
CA PHE A 489 26.36 -0.84 5.07
C PHE A 489 25.48 0.39 4.80
N ASN A 490 25.35 0.74 3.51
CA ASN A 490 24.45 1.80 3.07
C ASN A 490 23.11 1.22 2.61
N PRO A 491 22.01 1.48 3.32
CA PRO A 491 20.69 1.00 2.90
C PRO A 491 20.32 1.42 1.48
N GLY A 492 20.74 2.62 1.04
CA GLY A 492 20.45 3.12 -0.31
C GLY A 492 21.19 2.38 -1.44
N GLN A 493 22.17 1.53 -1.12
CA GLN A 493 22.91 0.69 -2.08
C GLN A 493 22.39 -0.76 -2.11
N VAL A 494 21.50 -1.11 -1.22
CA VAL A 494 20.84 -2.42 -1.23
C VAL A 494 20.00 -2.54 -2.50
N SER A 495 20.31 -3.55 -3.32
CA SER A 495 19.66 -3.78 -4.62
C SER A 495 18.60 -4.84 -4.48
N ASP A 496 17.36 -4.45 -4.23
CA ASP A 496 16.24 -5.37 -4.15
C ASP A 496 15.70 -5.79 -5.54
N GLY A 497 16.14 -5.12 -6.60
CA GLY A 497 15.74 -5.38 -7.98
C GLY A 497 14.27 -5.02 -8.26
N SER A 498 13.58 -4.39 -7.31
CA SER A 498 12.19 -3.96 -7.45
C SER A 498 12.09 -2.60 -8.17
N SER A 499 10.92 -2.34 -8.71
CA SER A 499 10.54 -1.00 -9.17
C SER A 499 9.79 -0.27 -8.03
N ALA A 500 9.87 1.04 -7.97
CA ALA A 500 9.08 1.85 -7.05
C ALA A 500 7.56 1.61 -7.20
N LEU A 501 7.13 1.12 -8.37
CA LEU A 501 5.72 0.78 -8.66
C LEU A 501 5.30 -0.59 -8.10
N SER A 502 6.25 -1.43 -7.69
CA SER A 502 6.02 -2.76 -7.11
C SER A 502 6.76 -2.96 -5.79
N ALA A 503 7.13 -1.86 -5.13
CA ALA A 503 7.79 -1.93 -3.84
C ALA A 503 6.93 -2.71 -2.83
N VAL A 504 7.59 -3.56 -2.07
CA VAL A 504 7.03 -4.34 -0.97
C VAL A 504 7.69 -3.90 0.34
N PRO A 505 7.14 -4.22 1.51
CA PRO A 505 7.78 -3.87 2.78
C PRO A 505 9.20 -4.41 2.87
N MET A 506 10.16 -3.53 3.12
CA MET A 506 11.59 -3.83 3.27
C MET A 506 12.15 -3.10 4.48
N GLN A 507 11.48 -3.25 5.61
CA GLN A 507 11.77 -2.54 6.85
C GLN A 507 13.14 -2.86 7.44
N THR A 508 13.71 -4.01 7.11
CA THR A 508 15.11 -4.35 7.43
C THR A 508 16.12 -3.33 6.88
N TYR A 509 15.76 -2.56 5.85
CA TYR A 509 16.68 -1.60 5.21
C TYR A 509 16.13 -0.18 5.16
N PHE A 510 14.81 -0.03 5.09
CA PHE A 510 14.16 1.27 4.91
C PHE A 510 13.16 1.53 6.02
N PRO A 511 13.28 2.65 6.76
CA PRO A 511 12.32 3.01 7.79
C PRO A 511 10.95 3.30 7.18
N ASP A 512 9.91 3.15 7.97
CA ASP A 512 8.56 3.56 7.58
C ASP A 512 8.51 5.08 7.37
N THR A 513 7.74 5.48 6.37
CA THR A 513 7.48 6.90 6.12
C THR A 513 6.02 7.10 5.76
N ALA A 514 5.44 8.21 6.18
CA ALA A 514 4.06 8.55 5.84
C ALA A 514 3.95 9.97 5.28
N SER A 515 3.28 10.13 4.16
CA SER A 515 3.01 11.43 3.55
C SER A 515 1.70 12.00 4.04
N ALA A 516 1.49 13.31 3.92
CA ALA A 516 0.22 13.92 4.26
C ALA A 516 -0.89 13.45 3.30
N ALA A 517 -2.03 13.02 3.85
CA ALA A 517 -3.20 12.63 3.06
C ALA A 517 -4.14 13.81 2.76
N ASP A 518 -4.03 14.91 3.52
CA ASP A 518 -4.85 16.10 3.32
C ASP A 518 -4.02 17.40 3.34
N ALA A 519 -4.65 18.51 2.93
CA ALA A 519 -3.98 19.80 2.85
C ALA A 519 -3.67 20.43 4.22
N ALA A 520 -4.34 20.02 5.29
CA ALA A 520 -4.07 20.51 6.64
C ALA A 520 -2.79 19.85 7.19
N SER A 521 -2.71 18.54 7.06
CA SER A 521 -1.53 17.75 7.43
C SER A 521 -0.30 18.11 6.58
N ALA A 522 -0.49 18.37 5.26
CA ALA A 522 0.60 18.82 4.40
C ALA A 522 1.19 20.17 4.84
N ARG A 523 0.33 21.10 5.30
CA ARG A 523 0.80 22.38 5.84
C ARG A 523 1.50 22.22 7.19
N ALA A 524 0.99 21.35 8.04
CA ALA A 524 1.61 21.07 9.34
C ALA A 524 3.00 20.47 9.16
N LEU A 525 3.15 19.46 8.31
CA LEU A 525 4.41 18.78 8.01
C LEU A 525 5.39 19.60 7.14
N GLY A 526 5.00 20.78 6.65
CA GLY A 526 5.84 21.60 5.77
C GLY A 526 6.04 21.00 4.37
N GLY A 527 5.23 20.01 3.98
CA GLY A 527 5.32 19.29 2.70
C GLY A 527 6.28 18.12 2.70
N GLU A 528 7.00 17.87 3.80
CA GLU A 528 7.89 16.72 3.95
C GLU A 528 7.14 15.50 4.53
N PRO A 529 7.56 14.27 4.23
CA PRO A 529 6.98 13.08 4.85
C PRO A 529 7.34 13.01 6.34
N LEU A 530 6.43 12.43 7.12
CA LEU A 530 6.71 12.05 8.50
C LEU A 530 7.68 10.86 8.51
N ARG A 531 8.69 10.91 9.40
CA ARG A 531 9.70 9.87 9.61
C ARG A 531 9.69 9.41 11.05
N PRO A 532 10.22 8.22 11.35
CA PRO A 532 10.36 7.77 12.73
C PRO A 532 11.21 8.72 13.59
N ASN A 533 10.92 8.75 14.87
CA ASN A 533 11.65 9.46 15.91
C ASN A 533 12.09 8.48 17.02
N GLY A 534 12.53 8.98 18.17
CA GLY A 534 12.93 8.19 19.33
C GLY A 534 11.78 7.46 20.03
N ASN A 535 10.52 7.82 19.73
CA ASN A 535 9.35 7.12 20.29
C ASN A 535 9.14 5.75 19.64
N THR A 536 9.74 4.71 20.20
CA THR A 536 9.62 3.33 19.72
C THR A 536 8.21 2.76 19.86
N ALA A 537 7.38 3.38 20.70
CA ALA A 537 5.94 3.09 20.83
C ALA A 537 5.05 3.83 19.80
N GLY A 538 5.64 4.67 18.97
CA GLY A 538 4.96 5.51 17.99
C GLY A 538 4.39 4.75 16.77
N LEU A 539 3.76 5.51 15.87
CA LEU A 539 3.12 4.96 14.66
C LEU A 539 4.15 4.38 13.68
N LEU A 540 5.22 5.12 13.40
CA LEU A 540 6.22 4.71 12.41
C LEU A 540 7.33 3.90 13.07
N SER A 541 7.73 2.81 12.42
CA SER A 541 8.84 1.98 12.87
C SER A 541 10.15 2.44 12.26
N VAL A 542 11.20 2.43 13.06
CA VAL A 542 12.58 2.56 12.56
C VAL A 542 12.97 1.30 11.77
N SER A 543 13.91 1.44 10.83
CA SER A 543 14.63 0.27 10.33
C SER A 543 15.69 -0.16 11.35
N PRO A 544 16.15 -1.43 11.33
CA PRO A 544 17.21 -1.88 12.21
C PRO A 544 18.46 -1.01 12.02
N SER A 545 18.98 -0.58 13.14
CA SER A 545 20.27 0.10 13.23
C SER A 545 21.42 -0.90 13.11
N LEU A 546 21.20 -2.10 13.65
CA LEU A 546 22.17 -3.18 13.70
C LEU A 546 21.56 -4.48 13.15
N LEU A 547 22.29 -5.13 12.28
CA LEU A 547 21.99 -6.48 11.80
C LEU A 547 23.00 -7.45 12.42
N THR A 548 22.50 -8.58 12.91
CA THR A 548 23.35 -9.67 13.39
C THR A 548 23.00 -10.97 12.64
N THR A 549 23.61 -12.08 13.02
CA THR A 549 23.34 -13.37 12.38
C THR A 549 22.32 -14.18 13.16
N ILE A 550 21.53 -15.03 12.46
CA ILE A 550 20.60 -15.99 13.10
C ILE A 550 21.34 -16.91 14.11
N SER A 551 22.63 -17.18 13.88
CA SER A 551 23.45 -17.96 14.80
C SER A 551 23.74 -17.25 16.11
N SER A 552 23.58 -15.93 16.19
CA SER A 552 23.77 -15.12 17.39
C SER A 552 22.51 -15.07 18.31
N LEU A 553 21.34 -15.47 17.80
CA LEU A 553 20.09 -15.42 18.57
C LEU A 553 20.16 -16.14 19.93
N PRO A 554 20.77 -17.36 20.04
CA PRO A 554 20.86 -18.00 21.36
C PRO A 554 21.59 -17.19 22.42
N GLU A 555 22.53 -16.33 22.02
CA GLU A 555 23.27 -15.47 22.96
C GLU A 555 22.47 -14.20 23.29
N LEU A 556 21.72 -13.67 22.32
CA LEU A 556 20.94 -12.44 22.49
C LEU A 556 19.59 -12.65 23.19
N GLU A 557 18.98 -13.82 23.01
CA GLU A 557 17.65 -14.13 23.52
C GLU A 557 17.67 -15.16 24.68
N ASN A 558 18.86 -15.65 25.05
CA ASN A 558 18.97 -16.67 26.07
C ASN A 558 18.82 -16.05 27.48
N ALA A 559 17.93 -16.62 28.26
CA ALA A 559 17.74 -16.26 29.66
C ALA A 559 18.98 -16.46 30.55
N ASP A 560 19.96 -17.25 30.11
CA ASP A 560 21.21 -17.42 30.81
C ASP A 560 22.24 -16.31 30.46
N SER A 561 22.10 -15.66 29.31
CA SER A 561 22.90 -14.49 28.92
C SER A 561 22.36 -13.22 29.56
N PHE A 562 21.06 -13.08 29.65
CA PHE A 562 20.34 -12.14 30.49
C PHE A 562 19.88 -12.93 31.71
N GLN A 563 20.65 -12.97 32.80
CA GLN A 563 20.33 -13.82 33.97
C GLN A 563 18.93 -13.59 34.55
N TYR A 564 18.22 -12.59 34.08
CA TYR A 564 16.99 -12.09 34.64
C TYR A 564 15.87 -11.82 33.64
N VAL A 565 16.02 -12.19 32.37
CA VAL A 565 14.93 -12.01 31.40
C VAL A 565 13.80 -12.99 31.70
N ASP A 566 12.64 -12.48 32.06
CA ASP A 566 11.44 -13.26 32.24
C ASP A 566 10.92 -13.74 30.89
N ARG A 567 11.01 -15.07 30.64
CA ARG A 567 10.50 -15.74 29.45
C ARG A 567 8.99 -15.56 29.23
N ALA A 568 8.26 -15.02 30.21
CA ALA A 568 6.81 -14.84 30.13
C ALA A 568 6.36 -13.68 29.22
N HIS A 569 7.25 -12.78 28.82
CA HIS A 569 6.88 -11.50 28.23
C HIS A 569 7.24 -11.30 26.74
N GLY A 570 7.32 -12.34 25.92
CA GLY A 570 7.20 -12.15 24.50
C GLY A 570 8.33 -12.64 23.60
N ILE A 571 9.52 -12.98 24.11
CA ILE A 571 10.57 -13.60 23.28
C ILE A 571 10.34 -15.11 23.21
N ASP A 572 9.97 -15.60 22.05
CA ASP A 572 9.85 -17.05 21.82
C ASP A 572 11.16 -17.60 21.25
N THR A 573 12.09 -17.96 22.12
CA THR A 573 13.37 -18.56 21.74
C THR A 573 13.23 -19.88 20.97
N ALA A 574 12.09 -20.55 21.05
CA ALA A 574 11.79 -21.76 20.27
C ALA A 574 11.38 -21.44 18.83
N ALA A 575 10.84 -20.25 18.59
CA ALA A 575 10.39 -19.79 17.28
C ALA A 575 10.83 -18.33 17.02
N PRO A 576 12.13 -18.07 16.95
CA PRO A 576 12.67 -16.70 17.00
C PRO A 576 12.50 -15.93 15.69
N ILE A 577 12.19 -16.58 14.56
CA ILE A 577 12.08 -15.92 13.27
C ILE A 577 10.71 -15.23 13.17
N SER A 578 10.73 -13.96 12.84
CA SER A 578 9.55 -13.10 12.68
C SER A 578 8.90 -13.27 11.31
N VAL A 579 9.70 -13.23 10.25
CA VAL A 579 9.24 -13.38 8.86
C VAL A 579 10.27 -14.08 8.01
N ILE A 580 9.85 -14.66 6.87
CA ILE A 580 10.75 -15.19 5.85
C ILE A 580 10.35 -14.61 4.50
N ARG A 581 11.31 -13.95 3.83
CA ARG A 581 11.16 -13.44 2.48
C ARG A 581 11.65 -14.48 1.50
N VAL A 582 10.77 -14.95 0.62
CA VAL A 582 11.08 -16.06 -0.30
C VAL A 582 11.14 -15.57 -1.73
N LYS A 583 12.21 -15.88 -2.43
CA LYS A 583 12.41 -15.64 -3.86
C LYS A 583 12.50 -16.97 -4.60
N LEU A 584 11.78 -17.10 -5.70
CA LEU A 584 11.77 -18.32 -6.49
C LEU A 584 12.92 -18.32 -7.52
N ALA A 585 13.35 -19.52 -7.88
CA ALA A 585 14.38 -19.71 -8.91
C ALA A 585 13.89 -19.30 -10.31
N GLY A 586 14.72 -18.62 -11.06
CA GLY A 586 14.43 -18.13 -12.41
C GLY A 586 13.55 -16.88 -12.42
N GLN A 587 13.07 -16.51 -13.59
CA GLN A 587 12.16 -15.35 -13.70
C GLN A 587 10.74 -15.77 -13.35
N VAL A 588 10.15 -15.08 -12.43
CA VAL A 588 8.73 -15.14 -12.11
C VAL A 588 8.07 -13.95 -12.81
N GLY A 589 7.07 -14.22 -13.63
CA GLY A 589 6.36 -13.21 -14.38
C GLY A 589 4.85 -13.34 -14.19
N LEU A 590 4.10 -12.48 -14.91
CA LEU A 590 2.64 -12.47 -14.87
C LEU A 590 2.00 -13.51 -15.83
N ASP A 591 2.79 -14.38 -16.44
CA ASP A 591 2.28 -15.45 -17.27
C ASP A 591 1.67 -16.58 -16.42
N ALA A 592 0.71 -17.31 -17.01
CA ALA A 592 -0.04 -18.34 -16.29
C ALA A 592 0.83 -19.46 -15.70
N ALA A 593 1.96 -19.79 -16.32
CA ALA A 593 2.85 -20.83 -15.84
C ALA A 593 3.65 -20.36 -14.62
N SER A 594 4.17 -19.12 -14.65
CA SER A 594 4.85 -18.49 -13.51
C SER A 594 3.90 -18.35 -12.32
N GLN A 595 2.66 -17.88 -12.55
CA GLN A 595 1.66 -17.72 -11.50
C GLN A 595 1.22 -19.08 -10.92
N ALA A 596 1.09 -20.12 -11.74
CA ALA A 596 0.80 -21.46 -11.26
C ALA A 596 1.95 -22.02 -10.38
N ARG A 597 3.20 -21.81 -10.79
CA ARG A 597 4.38 -22.21 -10.01
C ARG A 597 4.43 -21.48 -8.67
N LEU A 598 4.18 -20.16 -8.67
CA LEU A 598 4.15 -19.33 -7.47
C LEU A 598 3.11 -19.84 -6.46
N ARG A 599 1.89 -20.11 -6.94
CA ARG A 599 0.81 -20.65 -6.10
C ARG A 599 1.13 -22.05 -5.58
N LEU A 600 1.78 -22.91 -6.37
CA LEU A 600 2.20 -24.24 -5.94
C LEU A 600 3.24 -24.16 -4.82
N VAL A 601 4.25 -23.30 -4.95
CA VAL A 601 5.25 -23.11 -3.88
C VAL A 601 4.63 -22.52 -2.64
N ALA A 602 3.75 -21.52 -2.77
CA ALA A 602 3.04 -20.92 -1.64
C ALA A 602 2.18 -21.96 -0.90
N GLU A 603 1.45 -22.80 -1.64
CA GLU A 603 0.66 -23.90 -1.07
C GLU A 603 1.56 -24.93 -0.39
N GLU A 604 2.69 -25.30 -0.99
CA GLU A 604 3.64 -26.26 -0.42
C GLU A 604 4.27 -25.73 0.88
N ILE A 605 4.60 -24.43 0.95
CA ILE A 605 5.04 -23.79 2.19
C ILE A 605 3.96 -23.94 3.26
N TYR A 606 2.73 -23.54 2.95
CA TYR A 606 1.62 -23.66 3.89
C TYR A 606 1.41 -25.10 4.38
N GLN A 607 1.40 -26.08 3.48
CA GLN A 607 1.19 -27.49 3.82
C GLN A 607 2.29 -28.07 4.70
N ARG A 608 3.54 -27.65 4.48
CA ARG A 608 4.70 -28.17 5.25
C ARG A 608 4.89 -27.48 6.60
N THR A 609 4.42 -26.25 6.73
CA THR A 609 4.76 -25.41 7.89
C THR A 609 3.57 -24.89 8.67
N GLY A 610 2.39 -24.80 8.06
CA GLY A 610 1.20 -24.17 8.63
C GLY A 610 1.25 -22.63 8.72
N LEU A 611 2.29 -22.01 8.14
CA LEU A 611 2.52 -20.57 8.18
C LEU A 611 1.63 -19.83 7.17
N GLN A 612 1.34 -18.57 7.42
CA GLN A 612 0.68 -17.71 6.47
C GLN A 612 1.62 -17.32 5.34
N VAL A 613 1.16 -17.40 4.09
CA VAL A 613 1.94 -17.02 2.91
C VAL A 613 1.19 -15.94 2.13
N ASP A 614 1.80 -14.78 1.97
CA ASP A 614 1.31 -13.68 1.17
C ASP A 614 2.11 -13.62 -0.15
N ILE A 615 1.38 -13.68 -1.28
CA ILE A 615 2.00 -13.54 -2.61
C ILE A 615 2.24 -12.05 -2.87
N THR A 616 3.51 -11.67 -2.99
CA THR A 616 3.95 -10.30 -3.19
C THR A 616 4.37 -9.98 -4.62
N GLU A 617 4.67 -11.00 -5.45
CA GLU A 617 4.90 -10.78 -6.88
C GLU A 617 3.65 -10.19 -7.55
N GLY A 618 3.84 -9.13 -8.33
CA GLY A 618 2.73 -8.38 -8.94
C GLY A 618 1.92 -7.52 -7.97
N SER A 619 2.39 -7.32 -6.74
CA SER A 619 1.83 -6.33 -5.81
C SER A 619 2.26 -4.91 -6.20
N SER A 620 1.61 -3.92 -5.61
CA SER A 620 1.97 -2.51 -5.81
C SER A 620 1.59 -1.67 -4.58
N PRO A 621 2.40 -0.66 -4.25
CA PRO A 621 2.07 0.27 -3.18
C PRO A 621 0.72 0.95 -3.40
N ALA A 622 -0.10 0.93 -2.36
CA ALA A 622 -1.40 1.58 -2.29
C ALA A 622 -1.45 2.50 -1.08
N ALA A 623 -1.86 3.73 -1.28
CA ALA A 623 -2.00 4.69 -0.19
C ALA A 623 -3.17 4.27 0.72
N VAL A 624 -2.86 4.03 1.99
CA VAL A 624 -3.85 3.80 3.05
C VAL A 624 -3.86 5.01 3.95
N THR A 625 -5.03 5.61 4.11
CA THR A 625 -5.16 6.76 5.02
C THR A 625 -5.16 6.27 6.46
N VAL A 626 -4.22 6.81 7.24
CA VAL A 626 -4.08 6.57 8.67
C VAL A 626 -4.31 7.88 9.40
N THR A 627 -5.16 7.86 10.42
CA THR A 627 -5.37 9.02 11.28
C THR A 627 -4.44 8.91 12.48
N ASP A 628 -3.36 9.66 12.45
CA ASP A 628 -2.44 9.73 13.57
C ASP A 628 -3.02 10.67 14.65
N PRO A 629 -3.24 10.21 15.90
CA PRO A 629 -3.83 11.02 16.95
C PRO A 629 -2.93 12.22 17.30
N ALA A 630 -3.52 13.25 17.90
CA ALA A 630 -2.75 14.40 18.40
C ALA A 630 -1.76 13.96 19.48
N GLY A 631 -0.52 14.41 19.36
CA GLY A 631 0.51 14.19 20.37
C GLY A 631 0.36 15.12 21.57
N GLN A 632 0.99 14.77 22.68
CA GLN A 632 0.93 15.55 23.94
C GLN A 632 1.77 16.84 23.86
N TYR A 633 2.82 16.86 23.02
CA TYR A 633 3.84 17.90 22.96
C TYR A 633 3.77 18.78 21.72
N GLY A 634 2.57 19.04 21.23
CA GLY A 634 2.30 20.06 20.20
C GLY A 634 1.90 19.53 18.83
N ARG A 635 2.10 18.27 18.52
CA ARG A 635 1.67 17.67 17.26
C ARG A 635 0.15 17.66 17.15
N PRO A 636 -0.45 18.27 16.13
CA PRO A 636 -1.88 18.15 15.86
C PRO A 636 -2.21 16.75 15.36
N GLN A 637 -3.50 16.39 15.39
CA GLN A 637 -3.96 15.20 14.68
C GLN A 637 -3.61 15.30 13.19
N LEU A 638 -3.00 14.27 12.63
CA LEU A 638 -2.60 14.21 11.23
C LEU A 638 -3.40 13.15 10.46
N GLN A 639 -3.72 13.46 9.21
CA GLN A 639 -4.16 12.47 8.24
C GLN A 639 -2.98 12.10 7.36
N LEU A 640 -2.51 10.88 7.51
CA LEU A 640 -1.32 10.37 6.86
C LEU A 640 -1.68 9.34 5.78
N ALA A 641 -0.90 9.28 4.74
CA ALA A 641 -0.96 8.26 3.71
C ALA A 641 0.26 7.34 3.85
N GLU A 642 0.04 6.17 4.39
CA GLU A 642 1.02 5.09 4.43
C GLU A 642 0.93 4.25 3.16
N MET A 643 2.07 3.82 2.64
CA MET A 643 2.13 3.00 1.43
C MET A 643 2.13 1.51 1.79
N TRP A 644 0.94 0.90 1.79
CA TRP A 644 0.78 -0.54 1.99
C TRP A 644 0.85 -1.27 0.65
N SER A 645 1.36 -2.49 0.62
CA SER A 645 1.46 -3.28 -0.63
C SER A 645 0.16 -4.01 -0.93
N ARG A 646 -0.51 -3.68 -2.06
CA ARG A 646 -1.71 -4.35 -2.52
C ARG A 646 -1.34 -5.60 -3.32
N LYS A 647 -1.77 -6.76 -2.83
CA LYS A 647 -1.53 -8.06 -3.47
C LYS A 647 -2.30 -8.18 -4.79
N GLY A 648 -1.68 -8.81 -5.80
CA GLY A 648 -2.33 -9.09 -7.08
C GLY A 648 -2.70 -7.88 -7.93
N ALA A 649 -2.14 -6.68 -7.66
CA ALA A 649 -2.44 -5.46 -8.40
C ALA A 649 -2.21 -5.61 -9.91
N ALA A 650 -1.10 -6.22 -10.32
CA ALA A 650 -0.76 -6.44 -11.72
C ALA A 650 -1.70 -7.43 -12.41
N GLU A 651 -2.12 -8.50 -11.72
CA GLU A 651 -3.11 -9.48 -12.23
C GLU A 651 -4.47 -8.81 -12.40
N PHE A 652 -4.89 -8.00 -11.43
CA PHE A 652 -6.14 -7.24 -11.52
C PHE A 652 -6.14 -6.28 -12.72
N ILE A 653 -5.08 -5.51 -12.93
CA ILE A 653 -4.95 -4.58 -14.06
C ILE A 653 -5.00 -5.34 -15.39
N SER A 654 -4.25 -6.44 -15.52
CA SER A 654 -4.22 -7.27 -16.71
C SER A 654 -5.58 -7.87 -17.03
N SER A 655 -6.28 -8.42 -16.04
CA SER A 655 -7.60 -9.02 -16.20
C SER A 655 -8.67 -7.99 -16.59
N ALA A 656 -8.59 -6.78 -16.01
CA ALA A 656 -9.52 -5.69 -16.32
C ALA A 656 -9.43 -5.24 -17.80
N ILE A 657 -8.20 -5.16 -18.34
CA ILE A 657 -7.98 -4.82 -19.75
C ILE A 657 -8.53 -5.92 -20.67
N ASP A 658 -8.26 -7.18 -20.35
CA ASP A 658 -8.76 -8.32 -21.12
C ASP A 658 -10.29 -8.37 -21.12
N GLN A 659 -10.92 -8.09 -19.98
CA GLN A 659 -12.37 -8.06 -19.83
C GLN A 659 -13.01 -6.90 -20.59
N LYS A 660 -12.45 -5.68 -20.51
CA LYS A 660 -12.86 -4.51 -21.29
C LYS A 660 -12.97 -4.87 -22.78
N THR A 661 -11.90 -5.42 -23.32
CA THR A 661 -11.80 -5.79 -24.73
C THR A 661 -12.80 -6.86 -25.13
N ARG A 662 -12.93 -7.93 -24.33
CA ARG A 662 -13.90 -9.01 -24.58
C ARG A 662 -15.33 -8.47 -24.63
N LEU A 663 -15.69 -7.61 -23.68
CA LEU A 663 -17.03 -7.03 -23.61
C LEU A 663 -17.34 -6.12 -24.82
N LEU A 664 -16.39 -5.26 -25.23
CA LEU A 664 -16.56 -4.41 -26.41
C LEU A 664 -16.68 -5.23 -27.69
N MET A 665 -15.84 -6.24 -27.88
CA MET A 665 -15.93 -7.13 -29.02
C MET A 665 -17.27 -7.88 -29.09
N LEU A 666 -17.70 -8.42 -27.94
CA LEU A 666 -18.98 -9.13 -27.83
C LEU A 666 -20.16 -8.21 -28.17
N LEU A 667 -20.13 -6.98 -27.70
CA LEU A 667 -21.16 -5.98 -27.95
C LEU A 667 -21.28 -5.64 -29.42
N VAL A 668 -20.14 -5.42 -30.11
CA VAL A 668 -20.10 -5.16 -31.58
C VAL A 668 -20.66 -6.35 -32.34
N LEU A 669 -20.28 -7.58 -31.99
CA LEU A 669 -20.77 -8.80 -32.65
C LEU A 669 -22.27 -9.01 -32.41
N ILE A 670 -22.77 -8.86 -31.21
CA ILE A 670 -24.20 -9.00 -30.91
C ILE A 670 -25.01 -7.97 -31.69
N LEU A 671 -24.57 -6.71 -31.73
CA LEU A 671 -25.27 -5.66 -32.44
C LEU A 671 -25.28 -5.92 -33.95
N GLY A 672 -24.13 -6.34 -34.51
CA GLY A 672 -24.05 -6.75 -35.93
C GLY A 672 -24.96 -7.94 -36.26
N ALA A 673 -25.03 -8.94 -35.37
CA ALA A 673 -25.94 -10.08 -35.53
C ALA A 673 -27.41 -9.68 -35.50
N VAL A 674 -27.80 -8.86 -34.51
CA VAL A 674 -29.17 -8.40 -34.33
C VAL A 674 -29.61 -7.53 -35.52
N PHE A 675 -28.73 -6.61 -35.96
CA PHE A 675 -29.02 -5.80 -37.15
C PHE A 675 -29.20 -6.66 -38.40
N THR A 676 -28.28 -7.59 -38.65
CA THR A 676 -28.32 -8.50 -39.77
C THR A 676 -29.58 -9.37 -39.75
N ALA A 677 -29.91 -9.96 -38.62
CA ALA A 677 -31.14 -10.75 -38.43
C ALA A 677 -32.41 -9.93 -38.73
N SER A 678 -32.46 -8.67 -38.21
CA SER A 678 -33.59 -7.76 -38.46
C SER A 678 -33.74 -7.41 -39.93
N ALA A 679 -32.64 -7.05 -40.58
CA ALA A 679 -32.65 -6.67 -41.98
C ALA A 679 -32.99 -7.84 -42.93
N VAL A 680 -32.46 -9.05 -42.63
CA VAL A 680 -32.83 -10.27 -43.39
C VAL A 680 -34.30 -10.63 -43.14
N ALA A 681 -34.78 -10.53 -41.89
CA ALA A 681 -36.19 -10.77 -41.56
C ALA A 681 -37.13 -9.78 -42.30
N ALA A 682 -36.74 -8.52 -42.39
CA ALA A 682 -37.45 -7.50 -43.16
C ALA A 682 -37.45 -7.86 -44.68
N SER A 683 -36.33 -8.33 -45.21
CA SER A 683 -36.21 -8.80 -46.58
C SER A 683 -37.13 -10.01 -46.87
N VAL A 684 -37.12 -11.00 -45.97
CA VAL A 684 -37.98 -12.19 -46.08
C VAL A 684 -39.46 -11.79 -46.06
N ARG A 685 -39.86 -10.86 -45.17
CA ARG A 685 -41.25 -10.37 -45.09
C ARG A 685 -41.74 -9.72 -46.40
N THR A 686 -40.95 -8.88 -47.03
CA THR A 686 -41.30 -8.22 -48.30
C THR A 686 -41.33 -9.18 -49.48
N ARG A 687 -40.68 -10.33 -49.36
CA ARG A 687 -40.58 -11.37 -50.39
C ARG A 687 -41.51 -12.55 -50.13
N ARG A 688 -42.35 -12.49 -49.12
CA ARG A 688 -43.28 -13.57 -48.82
C ARG A 688 -44.14 -13.99 -50.04
N PRO A 689 -44.69 -13.08 -50.89
CA PRO A 689 -45.40 -13.49 -52.10
C PRO A 689 -44.52 -14.25 -53.07
N GLU A 690 -43.30 -13.79 -53.33
CA GLU A 690 -42.33 -14.48 -54.21
C GLU A 690 -41.97 -15.89 -53.65
N LEU A 691 -41.69 -15.97 -52.36
CA LEU A 691 -41.36 -17.23 -51.69
C LEU A 691 -42.55 -18.20 -51.68
N ALA A 692 -43.81 -17.69 -51.57
CA ALA A 692 -45.00 -18.46 -51.66
C ALA A 692 -45.21 -19.04 -53.11
N VAL A 693 -44.97 -18.25 -54.16
CA VAL A 693 -45.01 -18.71 -55.53
C VAL A 693 -43.96 -19.82 -55.81
N LEU A 694 -42.74 -19.65 -55.28
CA LEU A 694 -41.70 -20.69 -55.37
C LEU A 694 -42.11 -21.95 -54.60
N ALA A 695 -42.77 -21.84 -53.45
CA ALA A 695 -43.30 -22.98 -52.73
C ALA A 695 -44.41 -23.70 -53.52
N CYS A 696 -45.32 -22.94 -54.23
CA CYS A 696 -46.37 -23.46 -55.07
C CYS A 696 -45.78 -24.18 -56.33
N THR A 697 -44.63 -23.74 -56.82
CA THR A 697 -43.90 -24.40 -57.93
C THR A 697 -43.09 -25.64 -57.51
N GLY A 698 -43.28 -26.10 -56.25
CA GLY A 698 -42.69 -27.35 -55.71
C GLY A 698 -41.32 -27.23 -55.07
N TRP A 699 -40.83 -26.03 -54.76
CA TRP A 699 -39.55 -25.87 -54.03
C TRP A 699 -39.66 -26.42 -52.62
N PRO A 700 -38.79 -27.35 -52.18
CA PRO A 700 -38.80 -27.86 -50.87
C PRO A 700 -38.37 -26.81 -49.83
N ARG A 701 -38.88 -26.88 -48.62
CA ARG A 701 -38.56 -25.94 -47.52
C ARG A 701 -37.07 -25.72 -47.32
N ARG A 702 -36.23 -26.79 -47.46
CA ARG A 702 -34.78 -26.74 -47.37
C ARG A 702 -34.17 -25.83 -48.46
N SER A 703 -34.71 -25.80 -49.65
CA SER A 703 -34.24 -24.98 -50.75
C SER A 703 -34.61 -23.52 -50.59
N LEU A 704 -35.76 -23.21 -49.99
CA LEU A 704 -36.16 -21.83 -49.65
C LEU A 704 -35.29 -21.26 -48.53
N ALA A 705 -35.02 -22.03 -47.48
CA ALA A 705 -34.07 -21.65 -46.43
C ALA A 705 -32.67 -21.51 -47.00
N GLY A 706 -32.21 -22.46 -47.83
CA GLY A 706 -30.91 -22.44 -48.46
C GLY A 706 -30.68 -21.26 -49.38
N LEU A 707 -31.71 -20.72 -50.01
CA LEU A 707 -31.61 -19.52 -50.85
C LEU A 707 -31.26 -18.30 -49.99
N ILE A 708 -31.95 -18.11 -48.86
CA ILE A 708 -31.68 -16.99 -47.92
C ILE A 708 -30.30 -17.13 -47.28
N LEU A 709 -29.93 -18.34 -46.85
CA LEU A 709 -28.60 -18.57 -46.27
C LEU A 709 -27.50 -18.36 -47.31
N THR A 710 -27.71 -18.70 -48.60
CA THR A 710 -26.73 -18.43 -49.64
C THR A 710 -26.57 -16.92 -49.87
N GLU A 711 -27.65 -16.13 -49.83
CA GLU A 711 -27.58 -14.67 -49.87
C GLU A 711 -26.77 -14.13 -48.70
N CYS A 712 -27.05 -14.58 -47.45
CA CYS A 712 -26.28 -14.22 -46.23
C CYS A 712 -24.81 -14.60 -46.36
N ALA A 713 -24.51 -15.80 -46.87
CA ALA A 713 -23.14 -16.29 -47.08
C ALA A 713 -22.36 -15.41 -48.06
N ILE A 714 -22.95 -15.04 -49.18
CA ILE A 714 -22.35 -14.15 -50.19
C ILE A 714 -22.05 -12.77 -49.59
N LEU A 715 -23.02 -12.20 -48.87
CA LEU A 715 -22.86 -10.90 -48.24
C LEU A 715 -21.82 -10.95 -47.14
N GLY A 716 -21.79 -12.03 -46.34
CA GLY A 716 -20.83 -12.25 -45.30
C GLY A 716 -19.39 -12.39 -45.80
N CYS A 717 -19.20 -13.16 -46.88
CA CYS A 717 -17.89 -13.26 -47.53
C CYS A 717 -17.44 -11.91 -48.12
N ALA A 718 -18.32 -11.20 -48.81
CA ALA A 718 -18.00 -9.88 -49.35
C ALA A 718 -17.65 -8.87 -48.25
N ALA A 719 -18.47 -8.84 -47.18
CA ALA A 719 -18.24 -7.97 -46.01
C ALA A 719 -16.95 -8.32 -45.28
N GLY A 720 -16.64 -9.62 -45.16
CA GLY A 720 -15.41 -10.08 -44.51
C GLY A 720 -14.16 -9.65 -45.28
N ILE A 721 -14.17 -9.78 -46.61
CA ILE A 721 -13.04 -9.37 -47.45
C ILE A 721 -12.88 -7.85 -47.43
N ILE A 722 -13.96 -7.11 -47.70
CA ILE A 722 -13.92 -5.64 -47.74
C ILE A 722 -13.63 -5.05 -46.36
N GLY A 723 -14.24 -5.60 -45.32
CA GLY A 723 -14.02 -5.16 -43.93
C GLY A 723 -12.59 -5.43 -43.46
N ALA A 724 -12.01 -6.58 -43.83
CA ALA A 724 -10.62 -6.90 -43.57
C ALA A 724 -9.66 -5.95 -44.33
N ALA A 725 -9.94 -5.64 -45.59
CA ALA A 725 -9.16 -4.68 -46.39
C ALA A 725 -9.24 -3.26 -45.79
N LEU A 726 -10.42 -2.86 -45.36
CA LEU A 726 -10.63 -1.53 -44.71
C LEU A 726 -9.91 -1.46 -43.35
N ALA A 727 -9.97 -2.54 -42.57
CA ALA A 727 -9.23 -2.66 -41.32
C ALA A 727 -7.72 -2.61 -41.57
N ALA A 728 -7.22 -3.25 -42.64
CA ALA A 728 -5.80 -3.19 -43.01
C ALA A 728 -5.36 -1.76 -43.38
N GLY A 729 -6.19 -1.01 -44.06
CA GLY A 729 -5.92 0.40 -44.42
C GLY A 729 -5.94 1.34 -43.21
N LEU A 730 -6.78 1.04 -42.21
CA LEU A 730 -6.91 1.85 -40.96
C LEU A 730 -5.96 1.40 -39.87
N ALA A 731 -5.39 0.20 -39.93
CA ALA A 731 -4.48 -0.36 -38.92
C ALA A 731 -3.28 0.54 -38.60
N PRO A 732 -2.60 1.19 -39.55
CA PRO A 732 -1.48 2.09 -39.25
C PRO A 732 -1.90 3.30 -38.39
N LEU A 733 -3.12 3.82 -38.58
CA LEU A 733 -3.68 4.93 -37.83
C LEU A 733 -3.95 4.52 -36.37
N ALA A 734 -4.18 3.23 -36.12
CA ALA A 734 -4.36 2.66 -34.78
C ALA A 734 -3.05 2.06 -34.21
N GLY A 735 -1.90 2.24 -34.88
CA GLY A 735 -0.61 1.69 -34.42
C GLY A 735 -0.54 0.15 -34.50
N ALA A 736 -1.45 -0.49 -35.22
CA ALA A 736 -1.61 -1.94 -35.20
C ALA A 736 -1.03 -2.59 -36.48
N ARG A 737 -0.48 -3.80 -36.33
CA ARG A 737 -0.08 -4.67 -37.48
C ARG A 737 -0.83 -5.98 -37.40
N PHE A 738 -1.49 -6.39 -38.48
CA PHE A 738 -2.21 -7.64 -38.56
C PHE A 738 -1.40 -8.71 -39.30
N GLY A 739 -1.39 -9.92 -38.76
CA GLY A 739 -0.94 -11.10 -39.47
C GLY A 739 -2.04 -11.66 -40.39
N LEU A 740 -1.65 -12.47 -41.39
CA LEU A 740 -2.57 -13.12 -42.31
C LEU A 740 -3.66 -13.94 -41.60
N GLU A 741 -3.30 -14.56 -40.48
CA GLU A 741 -4.23 -15.35 -39.65
C GLU A 741 -5.41 -14.49 -39.12
N THR A 742 -5.14 -13.23 -38.77
CA THR A 742 -6.18 -12.31 -38.30
C THR A 742 -7.18 -11.98 -39.41
N TYR A 743 -6.73 -11.75 -40.64
CA TYR A 743 -7.61 -11.51 -41.77
C TYR A 743 -8.49 -12.71 -42.11
N LEU A 744 -7.94 -13.92 -42.06
CA LEU A 744 -8.70 -15.16 -42.24
C LEU A 744 -9.75 -15.34 -41.12
N ALA A 745 -9.37 -15.10 -39.87
CA ALA A 745 -10.29 -15.16 -38.74
C ALA A 745 -11.44 -14.14 -38.86
N LEU A 746 -11.15 -12.92 -39.33
CA LEU A 746 -12.16 -11.89 -39.60
C LEU A 746 -13.16 -12.33 -40.69
N ALA A 747 -12.67 -12.88 -41.79
CA ALA A 747 -13.52 -13.38 -42.87
C ALA A 747 -14.42 -14.53 -42.39
N VAL A 748 -13.88 -15.47 -41.63
CA VAL A 748 -14.63 -16.59 -41.03
C VAL A 748 -15.67 -16.09 -40.03
N THR A 749 -15.30 -15.12 -39.18
CA THR A 749 -16.22 -14.53 -38.21
C THR A 749 -17.38 -13.80 -38.90
N ALA A 750 -17.10 -13.01 -39.92
CA ALA A 750 -18.12 -12.31 -40.72
C ALA A 750 -19.07 -13.30 -41.42
N PHE A 751 -18.53 -14.34 -42.03
CA PHE A 751 -19.33 -15.39 -42.67
C PHE A 751 -20.20 -16.12 -41.62
N GLY A 752 -19.61 -16.55 -40.51
CA GLY A 752 -20.34 -17.23 -39.45
C GLY A 752 -21.44 -16.37 -38.84
N LEU A 753 -21.12 -15.09 -38.53
CA LEU A 753 -22.09 -14.14 -37.99
C LEU A 753 -23.30 -13.96 -38.88
N THR A 754 -23.08 -13.76 -40.19
CA THR A 754 -24.16 -13.53 -41.15
C THR A 754 -25.02 -14.77 -41.38
N CYS A 755 -24.40 -15.97 -41.44
CA CYS A 755 -25.14 -17.22 -41.55
C CYS A 755 -25.97 -17.51 -40.30
N LEU A 756 -25.39 -17.33 -39.09
CA LEU A 756 -26.11 -17.51 -37.83
C LEU A 756 -27.26 -16.50 -37.68
N ALA A 757 -27.00 -15.22 -37.96
CA ALA A 757 -28.04 -14.18 -37.90
C ALA A 757 -29.16 -14.40 -38.90
N GLY A 758 -28.83 -14.94 -40.11
CA GLY A 758 -29.78 -15.29 -41.16
C GLY A 758 -30.57 -16.58 -40.91
N LEU A 759 -30.16 -17.42 -39.96
CA LEU A 759 -30.76 -18.74 -39.74
C LEU A 759 -32.25 -18.67 -39.33
N TYR A 760 -32.60 -17.83 -38.36
CA TYR A 760 -33.98 -17.66 -37.91
C TYR A 760 -34.87 -17.09 -39.02
N PRO A 761 -34.51 -16.00 -39.72
CA PRO A 761 -35.25 -15.54 -40.89
C PRO A 761 -35.39 -16.57 -42.01
N ALA A 762 -34.34 -17.34 -42.31
CA ALA A 762 -34.36 -18.41 -43.31
C ALA A 762 -35.35 -19.55 -42.95
N LEU A 763 -35.40 -19.93 -41.67
CA LEU A 763 -36.35 -20.91 -41.16
C LEU A 763 -37.80 -20.38 -41.22
N THR A 764 -38.01 -19.11 -40.99
CA THR A 764 -39.35 -18.47 -41.10
C THR A 764 -39.77 -18.36 -42.58
N ALA A 765 -38.83 -18.10 -43.49
CA ALA A 765 -39.06 -18.17 -44.94
C ALA A 765 -39.46 -19.57 -45.43
N ALA A 766 -38.82 -20.62 -44.92
CA ALA A 766 -39.10 -22.01 -45.19
C ALA A 766 -40.50 -22.48 -44.75
N ARG A 767 -41.11 -21.79 -43.78
CA ARG A 767 -42.47 -22.07 -43.24
C ARG A 767 -43.56 -21.24 -43.87
N ALA A 768 -43.27 -20.48 -44.95
CA ALA A 768 -44.26 -19.70 -45.68
C ALA A 768 -45.30 -20.62 -46.28
N HIS A 769 -46.56 -20.52 -45.83
CA HIS A 769 -47.70 -21.30 -46.40
C HIS A 769 -48.24 -20.59 -47.65
N PRO A 770 -48.57 -21.31 -48.69
CA PRO A 770 -49.14 -20.76 -49.91
C PRO A 770 -50.39 -19.88 -49.66
N GLY A 771 -51.27 -20.30 -48.73
CA GLY A 771 -52.47 -19.57 -48.40
C GLY A 771 -52.29 -18.25 -47.62
N ALA A 772 -51.05 -18.01 -47.11
CA ALA A 772 -50.76 -16.76 -46.41
C ALA A 772 -50.46 -15.59 -47.37
N ALA A 773 -50.34 -15.84 -48.65
CA ALA A 773 -50.13 -14.82 -49.67
C ALA A 773 -51.41 -14.04 -50.02
N THR A 774 -52.60 -14.59 -49.72
CA THR A 774 -53.92 -13.98 -50.00
C THR A 774 -54.62 -13.42 -48.76
N ALA A 775 -54.06 -13.64 -47.55
CA ALA A 775 -54.64 -13.18 -46.30
C ALA A 775 -53.96 -11.87 -45.86
N SER A 776 -54.49 -10.75 -46.25
CA SER A 776 -54.04 -9.39 -45.89
C SER A 776 -54.50 -8.93 -44.49
N VAL A 777 -54.83 -9.83 -43.55
CA VAL A 777 -55.28 -9.47 -42.20
C VAL A 777 -54.21 -9.93 -41.19
N PRO A 778 -53.51 -9.02 -40.49
CA PRO A 778 -52.75 -9.40 -39.32
C PRO A 778 -53.68 -9.86 -38.23
N GLY A 779 -53.60 -11.13 -37.84
CA GLY A 779 -54.43 -11.78 -36.83
C GLY A 779 -54.53 -10.97 -35.55
N GLY A 780 -55.75 -10.81 -35.09
CA GLY A 780 -56.08 -10.13 -33.82
C GLY A 780 -55.44 -10.81 -32.63
N GLY A 781 -54.47 -10.15 -32.06
CA GLY A 781 -53.79 -10.59 -30.85
C GLY A 781 -54.73 -10.50 -29.61
N ARG A 782 -54.37 -11.20 -28.60
CA ARG A 782 -55.06 -11.44 -27.32
C ARG A 782 -55.44 -10.22 -26.48
N TYR A 783 -55.24 -8.95 -26.95
CA TYR A 783 -55.39 -7.70 -26.14
C TYR A 783 -56.76 -6.99 -26.34
N ARG A 784 -57.84 -7.72 -26.47
CA ARG A 784 -59.19 -7.21 -26.74
C ARG A 784 -59.86 -6.48 -25.54
N LYS A 785 -59.19 -6.27 -24.41
CA LYS A 785 -59.76 -5.71 -23.17
C LYS A 785 -59.16 -4.42 -22.65
N LEU A 786 -58.16 -3.81 -23.30
CA LEU A 786 -57.60 -2.55 -22.87
C LEU A 786 -58.44 -1.39 -23.45
N ARG A 787 -59.16 -0.67 -22.56
CA ARG A 787 -59.81 0.59 -22.93
C ARG A 787 -58.75 1.65 -23.15
N VAL A 788 -58.63 2.14 -24.36
CA VAL A 788 -57.68 3.18 -24.74
C VAL A 788 -58.42 4.53 -24.69
N GLY A 789 -58.07 5.38 -23.71
CA GLY A 789 -58.61 6.70 -23.55
C GLY A 789 -57.66 7.84 -23.93
N SER A 790 -56.42 7.53 -24.34
CA SER A 790 -55.38 8.53 -24.70
C SER A 790 -54.50 8.06 -25.84
N LEU A 791 -53.81 8.99 -26.52
CA LEU A 791 -52.80 8.68 -27.57
C LEU A 791 -51.67 7.83 -27.01
N ALA A 792 -51.15 8.17 -25.82
CA ALA A 792 -50.12 7.40 -25.15
C ALA A 792 -50.59 5.96 -24.81
N GLY A 793 -51.83 5.78 -24.40
CA GLY A 793 -52.39 4.44 -24.16
C GLY A 793 -52.44 3.61 -25.43
N LEU A 794 -52.77 4.23 -26.58
CA LEU A 794 -52.75 3.59 -27.90
C LEU A 794 -51.30 3.19 -28.28
N ALA A 795 -50.35 4.03 -28.01
CA ALA A 795 -48.93 3.72 -28.25
C ALA A 795 -48.48 2.49 -27.44
N VAL A 796 -48.81 2.40 -26.16
CA VAL A 796 -48.51 1.23 -25.30
C VAL A 796 -49.12 -0.06 -25.88
N VAL A 797 -50.39 0.00 -26.27
CA VAL A 797 -51.09 -1.16 -26.90
C VAL A 797 -50.39 -1.59 -28.19
N ASN A 798 -49.98 -0.65 -29.01
CA ASN A 798 -49.29 -0.91 -30.25
C ASN A 798 -47.92 -1.54 -30.04
N VAL A 799 -47.14 -1.06 -29.03
CA VAL A 799 -45.84 -1.64 -28.62
C VAL A 799 -46.04 -3.07 -28.16
N LEU A 800 -47.09 -3.36 -27.34
CA LEU A 800 -47.38 -4.68 -26.80
C LEU A 800 -48.00 -5.64 -27.84
N ARG A 801 -48.64 -5.11 -28.92
CA ARG A 801 -49.25 -5.93 -30.00
C ARG A 801 -48.25 -6.73 -30.80
N VAL A 802 -47.00 -6.21 -30.94
CA VAL A 802 -45.91 -6.88 -31.67
C VAL A 802 -44.65 -6.90 -30.81
N PRO A 803 -44.62 -7.70 -29.70
CA PRO A 803 -43.57 -7.61 -28.72
C PRO A 803 -42.16 -7.90 -29.26
N GLY A 804 -42.03 -8.84 -30.21
CA GLY A 804 -40.74 -9.16 -30.80
C GLY A 804 -40.08 -7.98 -31.51
N ARG A 805 -40.86 -7.09 -32.12
CA ARG A 805 -40.36 -5.88 -32.79
C ARG A 805 -39.95 -4.81 -31.79
N SER A 806 -40.79 -4.61 -30.81
CA SER A 806 -40.55 -3.62 -29.75
C SER A 806 -39.31 -3.99 -28.90
N VAL A 807 -39.15 -5.27 -28.58
CA VAL A 807 -37.95 -5.78 -27.92
C VAL A 807 -36.68 -5.59 -28.75
N LEU A 808 -36.77 -5.83 -30.09
CA LEU A 808 -35.64 -5.63 -31.00
C LEU A 808 -35.25 -4.13 -31.11
N ALA A 809 -36.23 -3.24 -31.18
CA ALA A 809 -35.98 -1.80 -31.18
C ALA A 809 -35.35 -1.33 -29.88
N ALA A 810 -35.90 -1.76 -28.72
CA ALA A 810 -35.33 -1.49 -27.41
C ALA A 810 -33.91 -2.08 -27.24
N ALA A 811 -33.67 -3.29 -27.75
CA ALA A 811 -32.34 -3.92 -27.74
C ALA A 811 -31.32 -3.12 -28.56
N GLY A 812 -31.72 -2.57 -29.71
CA GLY A 812 -30.85 -1.70 -30.51
C GLY A 812 -30.40 -0.46 -29.74
N VAL A 813 -31.34 0.21 -29.07
CA VAL A 813 -31.03 1.37 -28.21
C VAL A 813 -30.20 0.94 -26.99
N ALA A 814 -30.56 -0.19 -26.35
CA ALA A 814 -29.81 -0.72 -25.21
C ALA A 814 -28.35 -0.99 -25.55
N LEU A 815 -28.07 -1.62 -26.69
CA LEU A 815 -26.70 -1.91 -27.13
C LEU A 815 -25.94 -0.64 -27.52
N ALA A 816 -26.63 0.35 -28.13
CA ALA A 816 -26.04 1.65 -28.45
C ALA A 816 -25.62 2.41 -27.17
N VAL A 817 -26.49 2.47 -26.17
CA VAL A 817 -26.27 3.13 -24.89
C VAL A 817 -25.23 2.37 -24.06
N ALA A 818 -25.31 1.02 -24.06
CA ALA A 818 -24.40 0.18 -23.27
C ALA A 818 -22.94 0.34 -23.69
N GLY A 819 -22.63 0.50 -24.97
CA GLY A 819 -21.27 0.71 -25.44
C GLY A 819 -20.63 1.99 -24.91
N LEU A 820 -21.36 3.10 -25.00
CA LEU A 820 -20.91 4.39 -24.50
C LEU A 820 -20.87 4.44 -22.96
N THR A 821 -21.87 3.83 -22.31
CA THR A 821 -21.93 3.76 -20.84
C THR A 821 -20.78 2.90 -20.29
N LEU A 822 -20.51 1.74 -20.89
CA LEU A 822 -19.42 0.87 -20.49
C LEU A 822 -18.08 1.60 -20.59
N LEU A 823 -17.85 2.31 -21.71
CA LEU A 823 -16.64 3.08 -21.90
C LEU A 823 -16.48 4.20 -20.87
N SER A 824 -17.56 4.97 -20.61
CA SER A 824 -17.56 6.06 -19.65
C SER A 824 -17.36 5.57 -18.21
N VAL A 825 -18.05 4.48 -17.83
CA VAL A 825 -17.92 3.88 -16.49
C VAL A 825 -16.50 3.36 -16.27
N LEU A 826 -15.93 2.66 -17.26
CA LEU A 826 -14.56 2.17 -17.20
C LEU A 826 -13.56 3.33 -17.10
N THR A 827 -13.73 4.38 -17.92
CA THR A 827 -12.85 5.55 -17.87
C THR A 827 -12.88 6.23 -16.51
N LEU A 828 -14.06 6.42 -15.92
CA LEU A 828 -14.21 7.03 -14.60
C LEU A 828 -13.76 6.12 -13.46
N ALA A 829 -13.95 4.82 -13.58
CA ALA A 829 -13.50 3.85 -12.57
C ALA A 829 -11.97 3.72 -12.56
N PHE A 830 -11.32 3.90 -13.70
CA PHE A 830 -9.86 3.82 -13.81
C PHE A 830 -9.12 5.16 -13.65
N HIS A 831 -9.83 6.30 -13.60
CA HIS A 831 -9.23 7.62 -13.31
C HIS A 831 -8.97 7.83 -11.82
N GLY A 832 -8.18 6.96 -11.21
CA GLY A 832 -7.51 7.21 -9.93
C GLY A 832 -7.96 6.40 -8.73
N GLU A 833 -9.14 5.75 -8.70
CA GLU A 833 -9.60 5.09 -7.47
C GLU A 833 -9.75 3.56 -7.56
N ALA A 834 -10.00 2.99 -8.71
CA ALA A 834 -10.32 1.55 -8.82
C ALA A 834 -9.11 0.62 -8.59
N ALA A 835 -7.88 1.07 -8.81
CA ALA A 835 -6.69 0.30 -8.49
C ALA A 835 -5.98 0.81 -7.22
N GLY A 836 -6.14 2.09 -6.84
CA GLY A 836 -5.57 2.71 -5.62
C GLY A 836 -4.07 2.50 -5.43
N THR A 837 -3.36 2.05 -6.49
CA THR A 837 -1.96 1.65 -6.42
C THR A 837 -1.09 2.51 -7.35
N LEU A 838 0.20 2.64 -7.04
CA LEU A 838 1.15 3.36 -7.88
C LEU A 838 1.24 2.75 -9.29
N LEU A 839 1.21 1.43 -9.40
CA LEU A 839 1.21 0.72 -10.68
C LEU A 839 -0.04 1.03 -11.48
N GLY A 840 -1.21 1.08 -10.84
CA GLY A 840 -2.47 1.45 -11.46
C GLY A 840 -2.48 2.90 -11.94
N GLN A 841 -1.85 3.82 -11.21
CA GLN A 841 -1.70 5.22 -11.63
C GLN A 841 -0.71 5.38 -12.79
N ALA A 842 0.38 4.63 -12.80
CA ALA A 842 1.38 4.65 -13.87
C ALA A 842 0.84 4.03 -15.17
N ILE A 843 0.01 3.00 -15.05
CA ILE A 843 -0.68 2.38 -16.18
C ILE A 843 -2.03 3.07 -16.35
N ILE A 844 -2.00 4.29 -16.89
CA ILE A 844 -3.23 4.95 -17.34
C ILE A 844 -3.82 4.03 -18.42
N VAL A 845 -4.94 3.40 -18.10
CA VAL A 845 -5.74 2.69 -19.11
C VAL A 845 -6.23 3.73 -20.10
N GLN A 846 -5.42 4.00 -21.12
CA GLN A 846 -5.78 4.94 -22.17
C GLN A 846 -6.92 4.32 -22.96
N VAL A 847 -8.04 5.01 -22.97
CA VAL A 847 -9.11 4.69 -23.93
C VAL A 847 -8.60 5.11 -25.31
N HIS A 848 -8.32 4.13 -26.13
CA HIS A 848 -7.75 4.35 -27.46
C HIS A 848 -8.82 4.85 -28.43
N ALA A 849 -8.40 5.54 -29.49
CA ALA A 849 -9.30 5.99 -30.58
C ALA A 849 -10.15 4.86 -31.14
N ALA A 850 -9.66 3.61 -31.12
CA ALA A 850 -10.39 2.41 -31.54
C ALA A 850 -11.57 2.07 -30.62
N ASP A 851 -11.46 2.28 -29.31
CA ASP A 851 -12.55 2.05 -28.35
C ASP A 851 -13.67 3.07 -28.55
N TYR A 852 -13.32 4.34 -28.78
CA TYR A 852 -14.29 5.38 -29.14
C TYR A 852 -14.93 5.10 -30.50
N ALA A 853 -14.17 4.64 -31.49
CA ALA A 853 -14.70 4.25 -32.78
C ALA A 853 -15.67 3.07 -32.67
N ALA A 854 -15.38 2.09 -31.81
CA ALA A 854 -16.27 0.97 -31.51
C ALA A 854 -17.57 1.44 -30.84
N ALA A 855 -17.47 2.25 -29.82
CA ALA A 855 -18.62 2.78 -29.09
C ALA A 855 -19.49 3.67 -30.02
N ALA A 856 -18.85 4.52 -30.85
CA ALA A 856 -19.55 5.31 -31.85
C ALA A 856 -20.22 4.44 -32.91
N THR A 857 -19.54 3.39 -33.40
CA THR A 857 -20.12 2.43 -34.35
C THR A 857 -21.34 1.71 -33.75
N CYS A 858 -21.22 1.26 -32.51
CA CYS A 858 -22.35 0.67 -31.78
C CYS A 858 -23.51 1.65 -31.64
N ALA A 859 -23.22 2.92 -31.30
CA ALA A 859 -24.24 3.93 -31.19
C ALA A 859 -24.97 4.18 -32.53
N VAL A 860 -24.20 4.36 -33.59
CA VAL A 860 -24.78 4.59 -34.94
C VAL A 860 -25.58 3.39 -35.43
N LEU A 861 -25.03 2.17 -35.31
CA LEU A 861 -25.73 0.96 -35.77
C LEU A 861 -26.97 0.65 -34.94
N GLY A 862 -26.90 0.83 -33.61
CA GLY A 862 -28.04 0.60 -32.73
C GLY A 862 -29.16 1.61 -32.94
N LEU A 863 -28.83 2.89 -33.14
CA LEU A 863 -29.79 3.93 -33.53
C LEU A 863 -30.39 3.68 -34.92
N ALA A 864 -29.55 3.27 -35.89
CA ALA A 864 -30.02 2.91 -37.23
C ALA A 864 -30.96 1.71 -37.22
N LEU A 865 -30.66 0.70 -36.39
CA LEU A 865 -31.53 -0.47 -36.17
C LEU A 865 -32.89 -0.05 -35.61
N ALA A 866 -32.90 0.77 -34.58
CA ALA A 866 -34.13 1.25 -33.96
C ALA A 866 -34.97 2.08 -34.97
N ALA A 867 -34.33 2.98 -35.72
CA ALA A 867 -34.96 3.76 -36.75
C ALA A 867 -35.55 2.91 -37.89
N ASP A 868 -34.80 1.88 -38.38
CA ASP A 868 -35.29 0.95 -39.41
C ASP A 868 -36.50 0.15 -38.92
N ILE A 869 -36.47 -0.31 -37.70
CA ILE A 869 -37.59 -1.05 -37.12
C ILE A 869 -38.83 -0.14 -37.01
N HIS A 870 -38.69 1.11 -36.56
CA HIS A 870 -39.82 2.05 -36.52
C HIS A 870 -40.32 2.45 -37.91
N TYR A 871 -39.39 2.65 -38.88
CA TYR A 871 -39.77 2.93 -40.25
C TYR A 871 -40.54 1.76 -40.88
N THR A 872 -40.08 0.54 -40.71
CA THR A 872 -40.78 -0.64 -41.22
C THR A 872 -42.12 -0.85 -40.51
N ALA A 873 -42.21 -0.52 -39.20
CA ALA A 873 -43.46 -0.58 -38.45
C ALA A 873 -44.52 0.41 -38.97
N THR A 874 -44.10 1.64 -39.23
CA THR A 874 -45.01 2.68 -39.81
C THR A 874 -45.42 2.32 -41.22
N ARG A 875 -44.53 1.76 -42.05
CA ARG A 875 -44.85 1.34 -43.39
C ARG A 875 -45.83 0.17 -43.45
N ASP A 876 -45.63 -0.83 -42.58
CA ASP A 876 -46.53 -2.00 -42.52
C ASP A 876 -47.94 -1.61 -42.07
N ARG A 877 -48.10 -0.46 -41.37
CA ARG A 877 -49.39 0.13 -40.93
C ARG A 877 -49.87 1.29 -41.78
N ALA A 878 -49.30 1.48 -42.96
CA ALA A 878 -49.69 2.59 -43.84
C ALA A 878 -51.18 2.58 -44.17
N GLY A 879 -51.81 1.41 -44.37
CA GLY A 879 -53.26 1.26 -44.57
C GLY A 879 -54.07 1.64 -43.31
N GLU A 880 -53.61 1.26 -42.06
CA GLU A 880 -54.27 1.66 -40.84
C GLU A 880 -54.18 3.19 -40.64
N HIS A 881 -53.00 3.79 -40.93
CA HIS A 881 -52.82 5.25 -40.89
C HIS A 881 -53.67 5.99 -41.93
N ALA A 882 -53.84 5.43 -43.15
CA ALA A 882 -54.69 6.01 -44.17
C ALA A 882 -56.17 5.98 -43.74
N LEU A 883 -56.65 4.91 -43.08
CA LEU A 883 -57.99 4.78 -42.53
C LEU A 883 -58.21 5.82 -41.37
N LEU A 884 -57.24 5.96 -40.46
CA LEU A 884 -57.31 6.94 -39.38
C LEU A 884 -57.36 8.36 -39.92
N ARG A 885 -56.63 8.69 -40.96
CA ARG A 885 -56.74 9.98 -41.66
C ARG A 885 -58.13 10.18 -42.28
N ALA A 886 -58.67 9.15 -42.90
CA ALA A 886 -60.02 9.20 -43.49
C ALA A 886 -61.11 9.42 -42.41
N THR A 887 -60.84 9.05 -41.15
CA THR A 887 -61.72 9.27 -40.00
C THR A 887 -61.47 10.57 -39.25
N GLY A 888 -60.59 11.45 -39.78
CA GLY A 888 -60.39 12.81 -39.27
C GLY A 888 -59.15 13.04 -38.40
N TRP A 889 -58.23 12.06 -38.26
CA TRP A 889 -56.96 12.23 -37.54
C TRP A 889 -56.02 13.12 -38.31
N THR A 890 -55.38 14.04 -37.60
CA THR A 890 -54.40 14.96 -38.21
C THR A 890 -53.02 14.28 -38.36
N ASP A 891 -52.20 14.80 -39.25
CA ASP A 891 -50.80 14.35 -39.41
C ASP A 891 -50.01 14.54 -38.15
N ALA A 892 -50.39 15.54 -37.32
CA ALA A 892 -49.79 15.81 -36.04
C ALA A 892 -50.10 14.70 -35.00
N ASP A 893 -51.36 14.18 -35.00
CA ASP A 893 -51.76 13.11 -34.07
C ASP A 893 -51.04 11.80 -34.41
N LEU A 894 -50.92 11.48 -35.69
CA LEU A 894 -50.20 10.30 -36.15
C LEU A 894 -48.67 10.39 -35.91
N THR A 895 -48.12 11.61 -36.06
CA THR A 895 -46.70 11.82 -35.71
C THR A 895 -46.45 11.72 -34.21
N ARG A 896 -47.36 12.22 -33.36
CA ARG A 896 -47.28 12.05 -31.91
C ARG A 896 -47.42 10.58 -31.51
N LEU A 897 -48.34 9.84 -32.10
CA LEU A 897 -48.48 8.40 -31.85
C LEU A 897 -47.18 7.64 -32.14
N GLY A 898 -46.58 7.91 -33.29
CA GLY A 898 -45.28 7.30 -33.67
C GLY A 898 -44.13 7.73 -32.79
N ALA A 899 -44.14 9.00 -32.31
CA ALA A 899 -43.17 9.50 -31.35
C ALA A 899 -43.31 8.84 -29.96
N ASP A 900 -44.55 8.66 -29.47
CA ASP A 900 -44.81 7.98 -28.21
C ASP A 900 -44.40 6.49 -28.28
N GLU A 901 -44.69 5.78 -29.37
CA GLU A 901 -44.22 4.38 -29.54
C GLU A 901 -42.69 4.31 -29.55
N THR A 902 -42.00 5.25 -30.20
CA THR A 902 -40.55 5.34 -30.22
C THR A 902 -39.99 5.69 -28.84
N ALA A 903 -40.59 6.62 -28.13
CA ALA A 903 -40.18 7.03 -26.79
C ALA A 903 -40.24 5.87 -25.79
N ILE A 904 -41.34 5.08 -25.80
CA ILE A 904 -41.47 3.93 -24.91
C ILE A 904 -40.34 2.90 -25.13
N THR A 905 -40.09 2.56 -26.37
CA THR A 905 -39.04 1.57 -26.70
C THR A 905 -37.64 2.12 -26.45
N ALA A 906 -37.39 3.41 -26.72
CA ALA A 906 -36.13 4.07 -26.48
C ALA A 906 -35.82 4.21 -24.98
N ILE A 907 -36.79 4.58 -24.16
CA ILE A 907 -36.62 4.68 -22.71
C ILE A 907 -36.32 3.29 -22.11
N ALA A 908 -37.09 2.26 -22.51
CA ALA A 908 -36.85 0.92 -22.04
C ALA A 908 -35.44 0.43 -22.43
N GLY A 909 -34.99 0.72 -23.66
CA GLY A 909 -33.66 0.41 -24.14
C GLY A 909 -32.59 1.19 -23.38
N ALA A 910 -32.78 2.49 -23.14
CA ALA A 910 -31.82 3.32 -22.42
C ALA A 910 -31.63 2.85 -20.96
N ILE A 911 -32.72 2.52 -20.27
CA ILE A 911 -32.65 1.98 -18.90
C ILE A 911 -31.82 0.69 -18.88
N ALA A 912 -32.09 -0.25 -19.79
CA ALA A 912 -31.33 -1.50 -19.87
C ALA A 912 -29.86 -1.25 -20.25
N GLY A 913 -29.62 -0.33 -21.20
CA GLY A 913 -28.27 0.02 -21.67
C GLY A 913 -27.42 0.77 -20.62
N CYS A 914 -28.05 1.50 -19.70
CA CYS A 914 -27.37 2.11 -18.56
C CYS A 914 -27.15 1.12 -17.42
N ALA A 915 -28.18 0.34 -17.07
CA ALA A 915 -28.16 -0.52 -15.89
C ALA A 915 -27.17 -1.70 -16.04
N LEU A 916 -27.11 -2.34 -17.20
CA LEU A 916 -26.26 -3.53 -17.39
C LEU A 916 -24.75 -3.25 -17.21
N PRO A 917 -24.15 -2.21 -17.84
CA PRO A 917 -22.74 -1.88 -17.63
C PRO A 917 -22.43 -1.41 -16.20
N VAL A 918 -23.28 -0.58 -15.61
CA VAL A 918 -23.09 -0.10 -14.23
C VAL A 918 -23.13 -1.25 -13.24
N LEU A 919 -24.13 -2.15 -13.38
CA LEU A 919 -24.23 -3.35 -12.54
C LEU A 919 -23.04 -4.31 -12.76
N GLY A 920 -22.61 -4.49 -14.00
CA GLY A 920 -21.47 -5.33 -14.34
C GLY A 920 -20.16 -4.84 -13.72
N VAL A 921 -19.91 -3.53 -13.77
CA VAL A 921 -18.73 -2.93 -13.12
C VAL A 921 -18.85 -2.96 -11.60
N TRP A 922 -20.04 -2.70 -11.05
CA TRP A 922 -20.27 -2.82 -9.60
C TRP A 922 -20.02 -4.23 -9.08
N LEU A 923 -20.47 -5.26 -9.78
CA LEU A 923 -20.21 -6.66 -9.42
C LEU A 923 -18.73 -7.05 -9.55
N ALA A 924 -18.00 -6.43 -10.48
CA ALA A 924 -16.59 -6.75 -10.72
C ALA A 924 -15.64 -5.99 -9.77
N VAL A 925 -15.98 -4.76 -9.38
CA VAL A 925 -15.10 -3.82 -8.66
C VAL A 925 -15.60 -3.52 -7.24
N GLY A 926 -16.88 -3.85 -6.93
CA GLY A 926 -17.49 -3.61 -5.61
C GLY A 926 -17.94 -2.18 -5.36
N VAL A 927 -17.54 -1.20 -6.18
CA VAL A 927 -17.88 0.22 -6.03
C VAL A 927 -18.32 0.80 -7.39
N ALA A 928 -19.41 1.56 -7.39
CA ALA A 928 -19.83 2.35 -8.54
C ALA A 928 -19.55 3.84 -8.26
N PRO A 929 -18.62 4.50 -8.98
CA PRO A 929 -18.36 5.92 -8.79
C PRO A 929 -19.63 6.75 -9.05
N VAL A 930 -19.97 7.68 -8.19
CA VAL A 930 -21.18 8.54 -8.33
C VAL A 930 -21.17 9.27 -9.68
N GLY A 931 -20.02 9.72 -10.15
CA GLY A 931 -19.84 10.31 -11.47
C GLY A 931 -20.20 9.38 -12.63
N ALA A 932 -20.00 8.06 -12.49
CA ALA A 932 -20.35 7.08 -13.52
C ALA A 932 -21.88 6.93 -13.68
N ILE A 933 -22.63 7.00 -12.59
CA ILE A 933 -24.10 6.98 -12.62
C ILE A 933 -24.62 8.23 -13.34
N GLY A 934 -24.07 9.42 -13.05
CA GLY A 934 -24.42 10.66 -13.72
C GLY A 934 -24.14 10.62 -15.24
N ALA A 935 -22.97 10.11 -15.63
CA ALA A 935 -22.62 9.93 -17.04
C ALA A 935 -23.54 8.93 -17.74
N ALA A 936 -23.88 7.80 -17.11
CA ALA A 936 -24.81 6.80 -17.65
C ALA A 936 -26.19 7.41 -17.91
N VAL A 937 -26.74 8.19 -16.98
CA VAL A 937 -28.02 8.86 -17.13
C VAL A 937 -27.97 9.87 -18.29
N GLY A 938 -26.90 10.66 -18.40
CA GLY A 938 -26.69 11.60 -19.51
C GLY A 938 -26.66 10.91 -20.89
N ILE A 939 -25.89 9.81 -21.00
CA ILE A 939 -25.80 8.99 -22.21
C ILE A 939 -27.15 8.36 -22.55
N GLY A 940 -27.88 7.86 -21.56
CA GLY A 940 -29.21 7.30 -21.72
C GLY A 940 -30.21 8.34 -22.28
N ALA A 941 -30.23 9.54 -21.72
CA ALA A 941 -31.07 10.63 -22.18
C ALA A 941 -30.74 11.06 -23.62
N ALA A 942 -29.44 11.18 -23.94
CA ALA A 942 -28.97 11.47 -25.29
C ALA A 942 -29.39 10.36 -26.28
N GLY A 943 -29.28 9.09 -25.90
CA GLY A 943 -29.71 7.93 -26.68
C GLY A 943 -31.21 7.97 -27.02
N VAL A 944 -32.04 8.31 -26.04
CA VAL A 944 -33.50 8.49 -26.26
C VAL A 944 -33.74 9.63 -27.24
N ALA A 945 -33.16 10.81 -27.01
CA ALA A 945 -33.32 11.98 -27.87
C ALA A 945 -32.91 11.71 -29.32
N LEU A 946 -31.73 11.09 -29.52
CA LEU A 946 -31.24 10.73 -30.86
C LEU A 946 -32.13 9.69 -31.53
N THR A 947 -32.64 8.69 -30.83
CA THR A 947 -33.57 7.69 -31.37
C THR A 947 -34.87 8.35 -31.84
N MET A 948 -35.42 9.27 -31.05
CA MET A 948 -36.60 10.04 -31.42
C MET A 948 -36.34 10.89 -32.66
N LEU A 949 -35.24 11.61 -32.74
CA LEU A 949 -34.86 12.41 -33.92
C LEU A 949 -34.68 11.56 -35.15
N ALA A 950 -33.99 10.42 -35.06
CA ALA A 950 -33.76 9.51 -36.16
C ALA A 950 -35.04 8.88 -36.72
N SER A 951 -36.05 8.64 -35.89
CA SER A 951 -37.34 8.08 -36.28
C SER A 951 -38.29 9.11 -36.89
N LEU A 952 -38.17 10.39 -36.55
CA LEU A 952 -39.08 11.46 -37.06
C LEU A 952 -38.91 11.73 -38.56
N ALA A 953 -37.70 11.71 -39.10
CA ALA A 953 -37.45 12.04 -40.50
C ALA A 953 -38.09 11.04 -41.49
N PRO A 954 -37.94 9.73 -41.33
CA PRO A 954 -38.60 8.76 -42.19
C PRO A 954 -40.13 8.72 -42.00
N ALA A 955 -40.60 8.93 -40.75
CA ALA A 955 -42.04 9.00 -40.45
C ALA A 955 -42.72 10.18 -41.21
N ARG A 956 -42.09 11.37 -41.16
CA ARG A 956 -42.59 12.56 -41.88
C ARG A 956 -42.59 12.35 -43.42
N ARG A 957 -41.64 11.64 -43.98
CA ARG A 957 -41.63 11.33 -45.45
C ARG A 957 -42.76 10.38 -45.86
N LEU A 958 -43.04 9.38 -45.07
CA LEU A 958 -44.17 8.45 -45.28
C LEU A 958 -45.53 9.15 -45.22
N MET A 959 -45.70 10.08 -44.31
CA MET A 959 -46.94 10.82 -44.11
C MET A 959 -47.23 11.87 -45.16
N ARG A 960 -46.23 12.33 -45.92
CA ARG A 960 -46.40 13.25 -47.04
C ARG A 960 -46.91 12.55 -48.32
N THR A 961 -47.03 11.23 -48.32
CA THR A 961 -47.61 10.49 -49.47
C THR A 961 -49.14 10.54 -49.41
N PRO A 962 -49.85 10.74 -50.60
CA PRO A 962 -51.28 10.85 -50.62
C PRO A 962 -51.99 9.57 -50.15
N PRO A 963 -53.03 9.66 -49.27
CA PRO A 963 -53.72 8.49 -48.75
C PRO A 963 -54.34 7.56 -49.82
N ALA A 964 -54.79 8.13 -50.91
CA ALA A 964 -55.35 7.36 -52.02
C ALA A 964 -54.40 6.35 -52.64
N ARG A 965 -53.08 6.59 -52.56
CA ARG A 965 -52.05 5.68 -53.13
C ARG A 965 -51.83 4.47 -52.21
N HIS A 966 -51.94 4.68 -50.93
CA HIS A 966 -51.83 3.59 -49.94
C HIS A 966 -53.09 2.74 -49.82
N LEU A 967 -54.24 3.32 -50.06
CA LEU A 967 -55.54 2.56 -50.14
C LEU A 967 -55.70 1.77 -51.45
N ALA A 968 -55.02 2.21 -52.52
CA ALA A 968 -55.03 1.49 -53.78
C ALA A 968 -53.98 0.31 -53.79
N GLU A 969 -52.98 0.35 -52.98
CA GLU A 969 -51.95 -0.69 -52.77
C GLU A 969 -52.29 -1.70 -51.70
N ALA A 970 -53.28 -1.40 -50.82
CA ALA A 970 -53.78 -2.23 -49.74
C ALA A 970 -54.91 -3.14 -50.23
#